data_676b6f274f45ef4d65c72aedd5d3a9f5
#
_entry.id   676b6f274f45ef4d65c72aedd5d3a9f5
#
_cell.length_a   1.000
_cell.length_b   1.000
_cell.length_c   1.000
_cell.angle_alpha   90.00
_cell.angle_beta   90.00
_cell.angle_gamma   90.00
#
_symmetry.space_group_name_H-M   'P 1'
#
loop_
_entity.id
_entity.type
_entity.pdbx_description
1 polymer ?
#
loop_
_entity_poly.entity_id
_entity_poly.type
_entity_poly.pdbx_seq_one_letter_code
_entity_poly.pdbx_strand_id
1 'polypeptide(L)'
;MGAVTRAALCTLCLVPLGVALVPARAQGPSAPARRHNVLIFVADGLRPGSVNEHDTPALWAVRMRGVHFENSHAVFPTFTMANASAIASGHGLGDTGVFANTLWPGFALFDTGNFDLLPGTPVPFIENDRTLADLADHFPGRFLGTDTLLALARAHGYRTAAIGKVGPTAVQDVGAIAPADAAFPSALPGIVVDDATGGGAGLPWPQDLEQQMLGEGFPTAAPTRSNGFSPRSPYDNGFSGDRSTPGTLAANVVQQEWFDDVATRFVLPWLTKDPATPFVMVFWTRDPDGTQHNQGDSLGTLFPGINGDTSRRAVRDADRSLQRLVAWLDAHPAVDADTDVVVTSDHGFATISRSEVDRAGRRTARESARHDHLGPDGGIDTRKGTLPAGCLALDLAYDLQLNVFDPDRRPRGSRRFRQLSTGSAGDAVPLDTWEHPVDGNALLGVAVRRSDGTDARLIVAANGGSDLIYVPDGDADILRRAVNWVLTYDYVGGVFVDDRYGAIPGTLPLSAIGLVGSTRVPRPAAVVAFKVFYLNPGDLQTAVQISDTTLQEGQGMHGGFGRDSTYNNMAARGPDFKRGFVDRLPVGNADIAPTLAHLLGFDLPGGGLAGRVLEEALAGGAEGAAPRVHYLRSDAAGGRQTLLAYQELDGVRYLDRACFAAPTTTDDEACR
;
A
#
# COMPACT_ATOMS: atom_id res chain seq x y z
N MET A 1 -9.78 -44.46 80.16
CA MET A 1 -9.93 -45.50 79.19
C MET A 1 -9.29 -45.01 77.89
N GLY A 2 -8.10 -45.49 77.62
CA GLY A 2 -7.22 -44.93 76.62
C GLY A 2 -7.40 -45.56 75.25
N ALA A 3 -7.06 -44.80 74.26
CA ALA A 3 -6.81 -45.29 72.92
C ALA A 3 -5.43 -44.80 72.48
N VAL A 4 -4.55 -45.75 72.21
CA VAL A 4 -3.19 -45.56 71.79
C VAL A 4 -3.18 -45.40 70.26
N THR A 5 -2.66 -44.28 69.77
CA THR A 5 -2.44 -44.07 68.35
C THR A 5 -0.98 -44.35 68.01
N ARG A 6 -0.74 -45.35 67.13
CA ARG A 6 0.61 -45.66 66.60
C ARG A 6 0.94 -44.70 65.44
N ALA A 7 2.03 -43.97 65.57
CA ALA A 7 2.64 -43.20 64.48
C ALA A 7 3.54 -44.14 63.62
N ALA A 8 3.33 -44.13 62.31
CA ALA A 8 4.22 -44.80 61.34
C ALA A 8 5.23 -43.77 60.84
N LEU A 9 6.52 -44.04 61.04
CA LEU A 9 7.64 -43.30 60.48
C LEU A 9 7.83 -43.72 58.99
N CYS A 10 7.59 -42.81 58.05
CA CYS A 10 8.07 -42.98 56.67
C CYS A 10 9.44 -42.31 56.53
N THR A 11 10.43 -43.12 56.23
CA THR A 11 11.81 -42.68 55.93
C THR A 11 11.83 -42.20 54.49
N LEU A 12 11.99 -40.88 54.26
CA LEU A 12 12.24 -40.30 52.95
C LEU A 12 13.74 -40.46 52.62
N CYS A 13 14.05 -41.21 51.57
CA CYS A 13 15.36 -41.20 50.93
C CYS A 13 15.51 -39.96 50.06
N LEU A 14 16.33 -39.00 50.49
CA LEU A 14 16.78 -37.86 49.69
C LEU A 14 17.90 -38.32 48.74
N VAL A 15 17.62 -38.33 47.45
CA VAL A 15 18.63 -38.43 46.37
C VAL A 15 19.06 -37.00 46.03
N PRO A 16 20.35 -36.66 46.13
CA PRO A 16 20.80 -35.34 45.69
C PRO A 16 20.85 -35.30 44.17
N LEU A 17 19.96 -34.49 43.53
CA LEU A 17 20.12 -34.08 42.14
C LEU A 17 21.31 -33.10 42.07
N GLY A 18 22.43 -33.56 41.57
CA GLY A 18 23.53 -32.69 41.18
C GLY A 18 23.17 -31.91 39.91
N VAL A 19 22.78 -30.65 40.10
CA VAL A 19 22.68 -29.70 38.99
C VAL A 19 24.09 -29.29 38.60
N ALA A 20 24.58 -29.84 37.49
CA ALA A 20 25.81 -29.37 36.87
C ALA A 20 25.56 -27.97 36.31
N LEU A 21 26.04 -26.93 36.98
CA LEU A 21 26.16 -25.59 36.46
C LEU A 21 27.12 -25.60 35.26
N VAL A 22 26.58 -25.62 34.05
CA VAL A 22 27.35 -25.28 32.84
C VAL A 22 27.74 -23.81 32.97
N PRO A 23 29.02 -23.44 32.97
CA PRO A 23 29.40 -22.05 33.00
C PRO A 23 28.87 -21.35 31.77
N ALA A 24 28.02 -20.34 31.95
CA ALA A 24 27.65 -19.41 30.89
C ALA A 24 28.95 -18.82 30.33
N ARG A 25 29.24 -19.16 29.06
CA ARG A 25 30.34 -18.53 28.34
C ARG A 25 29.99 -17.05 28.28
N ALA A 26 30.72 -16.22 29.01
CA ALA A 26 30.68 -14.78 28.85
C ALA A 26 30.96 -14.51 27.39
N GLN A 27 29.97 -14.04 26.64
CA GLN A 27 30.21 -13.42 25.34
C GLN A 27 31.10 -12.23 25.61
N GLY A 28 32.32 -12.26 25.07
CA GLY A 28 33.19 -11.10 25.07
C GLY A 28 32.45 -9.93 24.40
N PRO A 29 32.86 -8.66 24.67
CA PRO A 29 32.26 -7.52 24.01
C PRO A 29 32.29 -7.80 22.50
N SER A 30 31.12 -7.88 21.87
CA SER A 30 31.01 -7.93 20.42
C SER A 30 31.77 -6.72 19.88
N ALA A 31 32.60 -6.92 18.85
CA ALA A 31 33.18 -5.81 18.13
C ALA A 31 32.02 -4.84 17.79
N PRO A 32 32.24 -3.51 17.90
CA PRO A 32 31.21 -2.55 17.55
C PRO A 32 30.69 -2.93 16.16
N ALA A 33 29.35 -3.07 16.04
CA ALA A 33 28.72 -3.38 14.78
C ALA A 33 29.24 -2.39 13.74
N ARG A 34 29.75 -2.89 12.61
CA ARG A 34 30.23 -2.04 11.53
C ARG A 34 29.02 -1.25 11.02
N ARG A 35 29.13 0.05 10.99
CA ARG A 35 28.05 0.91 10.51
C ARG A 35 28.04 0.88 8.99
N HIS A 36 27.04 0.23 8.39
CA HIS A 36 26.86 0.15 6.94
C HIS A 36 25.92 1.23 6.45
N ASN A 37 26.07 1.60 5.18
CA ASN A 37 25.09 2.41 4.49
C ASN A 37 23.96 1.53 3.98
N VAL A 38 22.78 2.11 3.81
CA VAL A 38 21.62 1.43 3.24
C VAL A 38 21.00 2.28 2.14
N LEU A 39 20.73 1.66 1.01
CA LEU A 39 19.92 2.19 -0.08
C LEU A 39 18.70 1.27 -0.30
N ILE A 40 17.51 1.78 -0.06
CA ILE A 40 16.26 1.12 -0.36
C ILE A 40 15.71 1.72 -1.67
N PHE A 41 15.58 0.90 -2.69
CA PHE A 41 14.99 1.28 -3.98
C PHE A 41 13.60 0.66 -4.10
N VAL A 42 12.58 1.49 -4.23
CA VAL A 42 11.19 1.03 -4.41
C VAL A 42 10.73 1.39 -5.81
N ALA A 43 10.46 0.37 -6.63
CA ALA A 43 9.85 0.52 -7.94
C ALA A 43 8.33 0.38 -7.78
N ASP A 44 7.61 1.50 -7.72
CA ASP A 44 6.18 1.53 -7.45
C ASP A 44 5.39 0.66 -8.45
N GLY A 45 4.58 -0.28 -7.95
CA GLY A 45 3.74 -1.14 -8.77
C GLY A 45 4.47 -2.13 -9.70
N LEU A 46 5.78 -2.41 -9.45
CA LEU A 46 6.57 -3.32 -10.29
C LEU A 46 6.20 -4.77 -10.02
N ARG A 47 5.65 -5.44 -11.03
CA ARG A 47 5.34 -6.88 -10.99
C ARG A 47 6.61 -7.74 -11.15
N PRO A 48 6.81 -8.80 -10.35
CA PRO A 48 8.00 -9.65 -10.43
C PRO A 48 8.23 -10.25 -11.83
N GLY A 49 7.17 -10.60 -12.54
CA GLY A 49 7.25 -11.15 -13.91
C GLY A 49 7.67 -10.16 -14.98
N SER A 50 7.72 -8.86 -14.67
CA SER A 50 8.26 -7.83 -15.57
C SER A 50 9.79 -7.73 -15.50
N VAL A 51 10.42 -8.32 -14.48
CA VAL A 51 11.88 -8.27 -14.30
C VAL A 51 12.57 -9.37 -15.08
N ASN A 52 13.37 -8.98 -16.07
CA ASN A 52 14.10 -9.89 -16.96
C ASN A 52 15.43 -9.25 -17.42
N GLU A 53 16.33 -10.09 -17.95
CA GLU A 53 17.67 -9.66 -18.35
C GLU A 53 17.66 -8.60 -19.47
N HIS A 54 16.67 -8.64 -20.34
CA HIS A 54 16.61 -7.81 -21.54
C HIS A 54 16.02 -6.42 -21.28
N ASP A 55 14.86 -6.37 -20.60
CA ASP A 55 14.12 -5.13 -20.36
C ASP A 55 14.55 -4.39 -19.10
N THR A 56 15.09 -5.13 -18.11
CA THR A 56 15.41 -4.60 -16.77
C THR A 56 16.76 -5.11 -16.26
N PRO A 57 17.86 -4.83 -16.98
CA PRO A 57 19.17 -5.41 -16.68
C PRO A 57 19.71 -5.05 -15.30
N ALA A 58 19.38 -3.85 -14.73
CA ALA A 58 19.84 -3.46 -13.41
C ALA A 58 19.09 -4.21 -12.30
N LEU A 59 17.76 -4.25 -12.37
CA LEU A 59 16.91 -5.06 -11.48
C LEU A 59 17.28 -6.55 -11.53
N TRP A 60 17.46 -7.06 -12.75
CA TRP A 60 17.89 -8.44 -12.97
C TRP A 60 19.25 -8.74 -12.38
N ALA A 61 20.23 -7.81 -12.51
CA ALA A 61 21.56 -7.97 -11.94
C ALA A 61 21.54 -8.04 -10.42
N VAL A 62 20.74 -7.21 -9.73
CA VAL A 62 20.59 -7.29 -8.27
C VAL A 62 20.01 -8.65 -7.88
N ARG A 63 18.95 -9.09 -8.55
CA ARG A 63 18.31 -10.39 -8.33
C ARG A 63 19.28 -11.57 -8.50
N MET A 64 20.10 -11.55 -9.55
CA MET A 64 20.98 -12.67 -9.88
C MET A 64 22.30 -12.68 -9.11
N ARG A 65 22.80 -11.52 -8.70
CA ARG A 65 24.10 -11.42 -8.01
C ARG A 65 23.95 -11.41 -6.49
N GLY A 66 22.81 -10.97 -5.98
CA GLY A 66 22.48 -10.89 -4.56
C GLY A 66 21.53 -11.98 -4.11
N VAL A 67 20.51 -11.59 -3.36
CA VAL A 67 19.38 -12.43 -2.93
C VAL A 67 18.18 -12.12 -3.80
N HIS A 68 17.58 -13.15 -4.39
CA HIS A 68 16.28 -13.08 -5.03
C HIS A 68 15.22 -13.66 -4.10
N PHE A 69 14.29 -12.84 -3.64
CA PHE A 69 13.15 -13.29 -2.84
C PHE A 69 12.01 -13.72 -3.77
N GLU A 70 11.94 -15.03 -4.05
CA GLU A 70 11.01 -15.59 -5.04
C GLU A 70 9.57 -15.61 -4.55
N ASN A 71 9.33 -15.45 -3.25
CA ASN A 71 8.01 -15.52 -2.62
C ASN A 71 7.72 -14.29 -1.77
N SER A 72 7.83 -13.11 -2.37
CA SER A 72 7.62 -11.83 -1.69
C SER A 72 6.13 -11.44 -1.62
N HIS A 73 5.77 -10.63 -0.60
CA HIS A 73 4.40 -10.22 -0.32
C HIS A 73 4.30 -8.73 -0.01
N ALA A 74 3.36 -8.06 -0.65
CA ALA A 74 2.84 -6.79 -0.20
C ALA A 74 1.84 -6.98 0.95
N VAL A 75 1.68 -5.99 1.82
CA VAL A 75 0.60 -6.00 2.81
C VAL A 75 -0.75 -5.71 2.13
N PHE A 76 -1.83 -6.25 2.68
CA PHE A 76 -3.19 -5.98 2.16
C PHE A 76 -3.93 -5.02 3.11
N PRO A 77 -4.69 -4.03 2.57
CA PRO A 77 -4.91 -3.74 1.14
C PRO A 77 -3.65 -3.28 0.42
N THR A 78 -3.48 -3.72 -0.84
CA THR A 78 -2.25 -3.55 -1.62
C THR A 78 -2.15 -2.15 -2.24
N PHE A 79 -2.17 -1.12 -1.38
CA PHE A 79 -2.06 0.28 -1.77
C PHE A 79 -0.69 0.84 -1.45
N THR A 80 -0.29 1.85 -2.21
CA THR A 80 1.01 2.53 -2.08
C THR A 80 1.25 3.02 -0.66
N MET A 81 0.34 3.82 -0.10
CA MET A 81 0.52 4.40 1.24
C MET A 81 0.53 3.35 2.34
N ALA A 82 -0.31 2.31 2.22
CA ALA A 82 -0.34 1.18 3.12
C ALA A 82 1.01 0.45 3.15
N ASN A 83 1.54 0.09 1.99
CA ASN A 83 2.84 -0.58 1.88
C ASN A 83 4.01 0.35 2.23
N ALA A 84 3.92 1.66 1.92
CA ALA A 84 4.92 2.63 2.34
C ALA A 84 5.05 2.67 3.87
N SER A 85 3.93 2.64 4.60
CA SER A 85 3.95 2.61 6.07
C SER A 85 4.57 1.33 6.63
N ALA A 86 4.30 0.18 5.98
CA ALA A 86 4.88 -1.11 6.37
C ALA A 86 6.40 -1.18 6.07
N ILE A 87 6.84 -0.70 4.90
CA ILE A 87 8.27 -0.59 4.55
C ILE A 87 9.01 0.32 5.53
N ALA A 88 8.40 1.45 5.88
CA ALA A 88 9.01 2.43 6.77
C ALA A 88 9.17 1.93 8.20
N SER A 89 8.27 1.09 8.69
CA SER A 89 8.16 0.80 10.13
C SER A 89 8.28 -0.68 10.51
N GLY A 90 8.00 -1.60 9.59
CA GLY A 90 7.88 -3.03 9.88
C GLY A 90 6.58 -3.42 10.59
N HIS A 91 5.66 -2.47 10.78
CA HIS A 91 4.37 -2.68 11.43
C HIS A 91 3.24 -2.96 10.46
N GLY A 92 2.20 -3.65 10.95
CA GLY A 92 0.97 -3.86 10.22
C GLY A 92 0.09 -2.61 10.17
N LEU A 93 -0.88 -2.59 9.25
CA LEU A 93 -1.75 -1.44 9.02
C LEU A 93 -2.66 -1.14 10.23
N GLY A 94 -2.97 -2.15 11.05
CA GLY A 94 -3.68 -1.95 12.31
C GLY A 94 -2.92 -1.10 13.32
N ASP A 95 -1.60 -1.03 13.24
CA ASP A 95 -0.76 -0.18 14.08
C ASP A 95 -0.47 1.18 13.42
N THR A 96 -0.15 1.19 12.13
CA THR A 96 0.17 2.45 11.42
C THR A 96 -1.06 3.30 11.14
N GLY A 97 -2.24 2.70 10.99
CA GLY A 97 -3.48 3.39 10.63
C GLY A 97 -3.57 3.83 9.17
N VAL A 98 -2.58 3.50 8.35
CA VAL A 98 -2.56 3.81 6.92
C VAL A 98 -3.23 2.67 6.15
N PHE A 99 -4.56 2.62 6.18
CA PHE A 99 -5.31 1.49 5.65
C PHE A 99 -5.39 1.47 4.11
N ALA A 100 -5.28 2.64 3.45
CA ALA A 100 -5.36 2.81 2.01
C ALA A 100 -4.84 4.19 1.58
N ASN A 101 -4.91 4.50 0.27
CA ASN A 101 -4.57 5.83 -0.26
C ASN A 101 -5.66 6.87 0.05
N THR A 102 -6.91 6.44 0.19
CA THR A 102 -8.04 7.26 0.58
C THR A 102 -8.70 6.66 1.82
N LEU A 103 -8.94 7.44 2.85
CA LEU A 103 -9.48 6.96 4.12
C LEU A 103 -10.31 8.04 4.83
N TRP A 104 -11.14 7.65 5.81
CA TRP A 104 -11.81 8.58 6.73
C TRP A 104 -11.02 8.68 8.04
N PRO A 105 -10.38 9.81 8.34
CA PRO A 105 -9.58 9.97 9.56
C PRO A 105 -10.40 10.34 10.80
N GLY A 106 -11.71 10.54 10.68
CA GLY A 106 -12.61 10.98 11.77
C GLY A 106 -12.81 12.49 11.85
N PHE A 107 -12.14 13.25 11.01
CA PHE A 107 -12.23 14.70 10.91
C PHE A 107 -11.99 15.14 9.46
N ALA A 108 -12.28 16.41 9.17
CA ALA A 108 -12.05 16.95 7.82
C ALA A 108 -10.61 17.43 7.69
N LEU A 109 -9.93 17.00 6.64
CA LEU A 109 -8.57 17.41 6.27
C LEU A 109 -8.56 18.27 5.01
N PHE A 110 -7.46 19.00 4.80
CA PHE A 110 -7.18 19.58 3.49
C PHE A 110 -7.05 18.46 2.47
N ASP A 111 -7.74 18.61 1.35
CA ASP A 111 -7.54 17.78 0.19
C ASP A 111 -6.84 18.60 -0.87
N THR A 112 -5.58 18.26 -1.12
CA THR A 112 -4.75 18.88 -2.15
C THR A 112 -4.31 17.84 -3.18
N GLY A 113 -4.89 16.65 -3.15
CA GLY A 113 -4.55 15.54 -4.00
C GLY A 113 -4.74 15.82 -5.48
N ASN A 114 -5.36 14.91 -6.20
CA ASN A 114 -5.65 15.08 -7.62
C ASN A 114 -6.81 16.06 -7.89
N PHE A 115 -7.35 16.66 -6.84
CA PHE A 115 -8.61 17.37 -6.82
C PHE A 115 -8.41 18.85 -6.50
N ASP A 116 -9.38 19.66 -6.87
CA ASP A 116 -9.38 21.08 -6.50
C ASP A 116 -9.31 21.24 -4.98
N LEU A 117 -8.49 22.20 -4.53
CA LEU A 117 -8.30 22.56 -3.13
C LEU A 117 -9.66 22.74 -2.43
N LEU A 118 -10.16 21.70 -1.82
CA LEU A 118 -11.36 21.71 -0.99
C LEU A 118 -10.95 21.70 0.47
N PRO A 119 -11.04 22.82 1.20
CA PRO A 119 -10.78 22.82 2.62
C PRO A 119 -11.80 21.92 3.32
N GLY A 120 -11.32 20.92 4.04
CA GLY A 120 -12.14 20.11 4.92
C GLY A 120 -12.88 18.95 4.27
N THR A 121 -12.22 18.12 3.43
CA THR A 121 -12.80 16.85 2.99
C THR A 121 -12.76 15.80 4.10
N PRO A 122 -13.84 15.03 4.31
CA PRO A 122 -13.86 13.94 5.29
C PRO A 122 -13.20 12.65 4.77
N VAL A 123 -12.95 12.53 3.47
CA VAL A 123 -12.37 11.33 2.84
C VAL A 123 -11.19 11.74 1.95
N PRO A 124 -10.07 12.19 2.56
CA PRO A 124 -8.93 12.69 1.81
C PRO A 124 -8.15 11.58 1.12
N PHE A 125 -7.59 11.91 -0.05
CA PHE A 125 -6.49 11.18 -0.66
C PHE A 125 -5.18 11.61 0.02
N ILE A 126 -4.46 10.66 0.62
CA ILE A 126 -3.32 10.96 1.51
C ILE A 126 -1.94 10.90 0.84
N GLU A 127 -1.84 10.63 -0.45
CA GLU A 127 -0.59 10.79 -1.20
C GLU A 127 -0.29 12.29 -1.45
N ASN A 128 -0.16 13.05 -0.39
CA ASN A 128 0.06 14.50 -0.47
C ASN A 128 0.67 15.04 0.82
N ASP A 129 1.73 15.83 0.72
CA ASP A 129 2.46 16.37 1.87
C ASP A 129 1.61 17.23 2.80
N ARG A 130 0.78 18.09 2.24
CA ARG A 130 -0.08 18.97 3.04
C ARG A 130 -1.18 18.19 3.76
N THR A 131 -1.73 17.19 3.11
CA THR A 131 -2.71 16.28 3.73
C THR A 131 -2.07 15.48 4.85
N LEU A 132 -0.85 14.97 4.61
CA LEU A 132 -0.08 14.24 5.62
C LEU A 132 0.31 15.14 6.80
N ALA A 133 0.70 16.39 6.55
CA ALA A 133 1.02 17.35 7.59
C ALA A 133 -0.21 17.68 8.45
N ASP A 134 -1.37 17.95 7.83
CA ASP A 134 -2.64 18.20 8.52
C ASP A 134 -3.08 16.96 9.34
N LEU A 135 -2.90 15.76 8.78
CA LEU A 135 -3.15 14.51 9.50
C LEU A 135 -2.21 14.36 10.71
N ALA A 136 -0.93 14.71 10.57
CA ALA A 136 0.05 14.65 11.64
C ALA A 136 -0.25 15.65 12.76
N ASP A 137 -0.77 16.83 12.45
CA ASP A 137 -1.18 17.84 13.43
C ASP A 137 -2.35 17.38 14.31
N HIS A 138 -3.27 16.57 13.76
CA HIS A 138 -4.38 16.00 14.50
C HIS A 138 -3.96 14.84 15.42
N PHE A 139 -2.85 14.15 15.12
CA PHE A 139 -2.28 13.07 15.94
C PHE A 139 -0.90 13.50 16.45
N PRO A 140 -0.77 14.28 17.53
CA PRO A 140 0.45 14.99 17.93
C PRO A 140 1.73 14.18 17.70
N GLY A 141 2.51 14.61 16.72
CA GLY A 141 3.82 14.09 16.35
C GLY A 141 3.87 12.73 15.68
N ARG A 142 2.74 11.98 15.55
CA ARG A 142 2.80 10.59 15.05
C ARG A 142 1.45 10.04 14.65
N PHE A 143 1.01 10.28 13.42
CA PHE A 143 -0.17 9.59 12.93
C PHE A 143 0.10 8.09 12.69
N LEU A 144 1.34 7.70 12.32
CA LEU A 144 1.72 6.28 12.18
C LEU A 144 1.73 5.50 13.50
N GLY A 145 1.68 6.15 14.66
CA GLY A 145 1.71 5.47 15.95
C GLY A 145 3.02 4.77 16.29
N THR A 146 3.98 4.69 15.36
CA THR A 146 5.27 4.00 15.47
C THR A 146 6.38 4.80 14.81
N ASP A 147 7.64 4.50 15.15
CA ASP A 147 8.80 5.14 14.55
C ASP A 147 9.14 4.53 13.19
N THR A 148 9.67 5.34 12.28
CA THR A 148 10.16 4.86 10.99
C THR A 148 11.64 4.51 11.07
N LEU A 149 12.10 3.65 10.16
CA LEU A 149 13.52 3.28 10.05
C LEU A 149 14.42 4.52 9.86
N LEU A 150 13.98 5.51 9.06
CA LEU A 150 14.76 6.75 8.86
C LEU A 150 14.83 7.59 10.15
N ALA A 151 13.75 7.68 10.91
CA ALA A 151 13.74 8.39 12.19
C ALA A 151 14.70 7.73 13.20
N LEU A 152 14.66 6.39 13.29
CA LEU A 152 15.59 5.62 14.13
C LEU A 152 17.03 5.76 13.69
N ALA A 153 17.30 5.67 12.39
CA ALA A 153 18.65 5.85 11.83
C ALA A 153 19.22 7.22 12.21
N ARG A 154 18.43 8.29 12.12
CA ARG A 154 18.87 9.63 12.58
C ARG A 154 19.17 9.66 14.07
N ALA A 155 18.30 9.06 14.89
CA ALA A 155 18.55 8.98 16.33
C ALA A 155 19.86 8.27 16.68
N HIS A 156 20.34 7.39 15.80
CA HIS A 156 21.62 6.69 15.92
C HIS A 156 22.78 7.38 15.17
N GLY A 157 22.58 8.60 14.66
CA GLY A 157 23.61 9.42 14.03
C GLY A 157 23.88 9.12 12.57
N TYR A 158 22.94 8.52 11.86
CA TYR A 158 22.97 8.37 10.40
C TYR A 158 22.43 9.62 9.71
N ARG A 159 22.91 9.91 8.51
CA ARG A 159 22.23 10.81 7.59
C ARG A 159 21.11 10.07 6.89
N THR A 160 19.98 10.74 6.64
CA THR A 160 18.84 10.12 6.00
C THR A 160 18.32 10.93 4.83
N ALA A 161 17.83 10.25 3.81
CA ALA A 161 17.14 10.86 2.68
C ALA A 161 15.99 9.96 2.20
N ALA A 162 14.93 10.59 1.73
CA ALA A 162 13.86 9.95 0.98
C ALA A 162 13.58 10.78 -0.28
N ILE A 163 13.58 10.16 -1.46
CA ILE A 163 13.44 10.83 -2.76
C ILE A 163 12.43 10.08 -3.61
N GLY A 164 11.51 10.77 -4.28
CA GLY A 164 10.67 10.20 -5.32
C GLY A 164 9.19 10.59 -5.26
N LYS A 165 8.28 9.64 -5.43
CA LYS A 165 6.82 9.85 -5.48
C LYS A 165 6.30 10.52 -4.20
N VAL A 166 5.51 11.59 -4.36
CA VAL A 166 4.84 12.28 -3.25
C VAL A 166 3.94 11.32 -2.47
N GLY A 167 3.86 11.51 -1.17
CA GLY A 167 3.11 10.65 -0.25
C GLY A 167 3.97 9.51 0.31
N PRO A 168 4.24 8.43 -0.42
CA PRO A 168 5.03 7.31 0.11
C PRO A 168 6.46 7.72 0.50
N THR A 169 7.08 8.68 -0.18
CA THR A 169 8.39 9.24 0.16
C THR A 169 8.33 9.98 1.49
N ALA A 170 7.33 10.81 1.70
CA ALA A 170 7.13 11.56 2.94
C ALA A 170 6.88 10.64 4.14
N VAL A 171 6.12 9.54 3.97
CA VAL A 171 5.84 8.55 5.02
C VAL A 171 7.10 7.85 5.52
N GLN A 172 8.15 7.73 4.69
CA GLN A 172 9.43 7.15 5.15
C GLN A 172 10.06 7.98 6.27
N ASP A 173 9.78 9.27 6.29
CA ASP A 173 10.34 10.18 7.28
C ASP A 173 9.31 11.15 7.87
N VAL A 174 8.36 10.61 8.61
CA VAL A 174 7.30 11.39 9.28
C VAL A 174 7.89 12.45 10.23
N GLY A 175 9.07 12.20 10.79
CA GLY A 175 9.77 13.16 11.63
C GLY A 175 10.25 14.42 10.90
N ALA A 176 10.40 14.37 9.56
CA ALA A 176 10.71 15.56 8.75
C ALA A 176 9.46 16.39 8.44
N ILE A 177 8.27 15.76 8.48
CA ILE A 177 6.97 16.43 8.25
C ILE A 177 6.44 17.04 9.54
N ALA A 178 6.71 16.40 10.68
CA ALA A 178 6.23 16.82 11.98
C ALA A 178 6.97 18.06 12.50
N PRO A 179 6.29 18.94 13.30
CA PRO A 179 6.97 20.04 13.99
C PRO A 179 8.11 19.58 14.90
N ALA A 180 9.03 20.50 15.21
CA ALA A 180 10.29 20.27 15.93
C ALA A 180 10.20 19.64 17.33
N ASP A 181 9.02 19.37 17.83
CA ASP A 181 8.75 18.75 19.15
C ASP A 181 8.66 17.21 19.07
N ALA A 182 8.96 16.62 17.90
CA ALA A 182 8.97 15.18 17.75
C ALA A 182 9.91 14.51 18.77
N ALA A 183 9.52 13.36 19.29
CA ALA A 183 10.18 12.68 20.41
C ALA A 183 11.64 12.25 20.16
N PHE A 184 12.19 12.52 18.97
CA PHE A 184 13.58 12.25 18.62
C PHE A 184 14.25 13.51 18.05
N PRO A 185 14.81 14.39 18.88
CA PRO A 185 15.66 15.47 18.38
C PRO A 185 16.89 14.84 17.73
N SER A 186 16.98 14.90 16.43
CA SER A 186 18.15 14.46 15.68
C SER A 186 19.07 15.65 15.44
N ALA A 187 20.37 15.43 15.63
CA ALA A 187 21.38 16.43 15.30
C ALA A 187 21.60 16.58 13.78
N LEU A 188 21.09 15.64 12.98
CA LEU A 188 21.26 15.62 11.54
C LEU A 188 19.89 15.76 10.85
N PRO A 189 19.72 16.71 9.93
CA PRO A 189 18.49 16.86 9.19
C PRO A 189 18.25 15.67 8.26
N GLY A 190 17.02 15.18 8.19
CA GLY A 190 16.55 14.30 7.12
C GLY A 190 16.26 15.12 5.85
N ILE A 191 16.45 14.52 4.70
CA ILE A 191 16.10 15.11 3.41
C ILE A 191 14.87 14.38 2.89
N VAL A 192 13.81 15.11 2.52
CA VAL A 192 12.65 14.55 1.80
C VAL A 192 12.44 15.38 0.53
N VAL A 193 12.47 14.70 -0.61
CA VAL A 193 12.33 15.32 -1.94
C VAL A 193 11.32 14.53 -2.75
N ASP A 194 10.28 15.19 -3.21
CA ASP A 194 9.22 14.56 -3.99
C ASP A 194 8.63 15.48 -5.07
N ASP A 195 7.52 15.08 -5.67
CA ASP A 195 6.82 15.82 -6.72
C ASP A 195 6.40 17.23 -6.30
N ALA A 196 6.18 17.46 -5.00
CA ALA A 196 5.73 18.75 -4.47
C ALA A 196 6.89 19.67 -4.07
N THR A 197 8.11 19.12 -3.97
CA THR A 197 9.31 19.84 -3.53
C THR A 197 9.63 21.03 -4.43
N GLY A 198 9.93 22.17 -3.83
CA GLY A 198 10.17 23.43 -4.52
C GLY A 198 8.93 24.16 -5.00
N GLY A 199 7.74 23.55 -4.88
CA GLY A 199 6.43 24.07 -5.33
C GLY A 199 5.60 24.63 -4.18
N GLY A 200 6.01 25.23 -3.18
CA GLY A 200 5.24 25.91 -2.11
C GLY A 200 4.22 25.06 -1.33
N ALA A 201 4.04 23.80 -1.72
CA ALA A 201 3.20 22.81 -1.07
C ALA A 201 4.01 21.61 -0.54
N GLY A 202 5.26 21.47 -0.97
CA GLY A 202 6.16 20.42 -0.55
C GLY A 202 7.05 20.80 0.62
N LEU A 203 7.82 19.82 1.08
CA LEU A 203 8.79 20.00 2.15
C LEU A 203 9.97 20.85 1.67
N PRO A 204 10.56 21.67 2.56
CA PRO A 204 11.66 22.56 2.19
C PRO A 204 12.96 21.79 1.99
N TRP A 205 13.80 22.28 1.07
CA TRP A 205 15.17 21.84 0.94
C TRP A 205 16.03 22.22 2.16
N PRO A 206 17.04 21.41 2.53
CA PRO A 206 18.14 21.90 3.34
C PRO A 206 18.83 23.07 2.63
N GLN A 207 19.08 24.15 3.36
CA GLN A 207 19.53 25.42 2.78
C GLN A 207 20.87 25.30 2.01
N ASP A 208 21.82 24.52 2.51
CA ASP A 208 23.11 24.29 1.87
C ASP A 208 22.96 23.54 0.53
N LEU A 209 22.06 22.58 0.47
CA LEU A 209 21.79 21.80 -0.72
C LEU A 209 21.05 22.63 -1.78
N GLU A 210 20.05 23.40 -1.37
CA GLU A 210 19.33 24.33 -2.27
C GLU A 210 20.28 25.36 -2.90
N GLN A 211 21.17 25.95 -2.09
CA GLN A 211 22.16 26.91 -2.58
C GLN A 211 23.14 26.27 -3.58
N GLN A 212 23.55 25.02 -3.35
CA GLN A 212 24.39 24.29 -4.30
C GLN A 212 23.66 24.08 -5.62
N MET A 213 22.40 23.60 -5.60
CA MET A 213 21.61 23.37 -6.80
C MET A 213 21.42 24.66 -7.60
N LEU A 214 21.06 25.76 -6.94
CA LEU A 214 20.91 27.07 -7.56
C LEU A 214 22.24 27.59 -8.14
N GLY A 215 23.35 27.38 -7.44
CA GLY A 215 24.71 27.75 -7.91
C GLY A 215 25.13 26.98 -9.18
N GLU A 216 24.63 25.76 -9.37
CA GLU A 216 24.85 24.95 -10.57
C GLU A 216 23.80 25.21 -11.66
N GLY A 217 22.81 26.08 -11.42
CA GLY A 217 21.69 26.34 -12.34
C GLY A 217 20.73 25.15 -12.48
N PHE A 218 20.69 24.27 -11.48
CA PHE A 218 19.80 23.12 -11.47
C PHE A 218 18.42 23.49 -10.89
N PRO A 219 17.31 23.02 -11.48
CA PRO A 219 15.96 23.32 -10.98
C PRO A 219 15.73 22.73 -9.58
N THR A 220 15.34 23.57 -8.62
CA THR A 220 14.98 23.13 -7.26
C THR A 220 13.54 22.65 -7.12
N ALA A 221 12.70 22.86 -8.14
CA ALA A 221 11.33 22.35 -8.19
C ALA A 221 11.27 21.12 -9.11
N ALA A 222 10.59 20.08 -8.64
CA ALA A 222 10.33 18.90 -9.45
C ALA A 222 9.50 19.28 -10.69
N PRO A 223 9.85 18.81 -11.89
CA PRO A 223 9.03 19.00 -13.07
C PRO A 223 7.73 18.21 -12.95
N THR A 224 6.70 18.68 -13.64
CA THR A 224 5.45 17.92 -13.75
C THR A 224 5.66 16.64 -14.57
N ARG A 225 4.70 15.71 -14.47
CA ARG A 225 4.70 14.45 -15.25
C ARG A 225 4.48 14.63 -16.76
N SER A 226 4.41 15.88 -17.25
CA SER A 226 4.01 16.18 -18.63
C SER A 226 5.06 15.82 -19.71
N ASN A 227 6.26 15.42 -19.34
CA ASN A 227 7.36 15.21 -20.30
C ASN A 227 7.59 16.41 -21.25
N GLY A 228 7.15 17.61 -20.86
CA GLY A 228 7.19 18.81 -21.68
C GLY A 228 6.02 18.95 -22.68
N PHE A 229 5.02 18.08 -22.62
CA PHE A 229 3.83 18.12 -23.48
C PHE A 229 2.64 18.78 -22.79
N SER A 230 1.61 19.07 -23.56
CA SER A 230 0.35 19.58 -23.02
C SER A 230 -0.40 18.50 -22.24
N PRO A 231 -1.09 18.82 -21.12
CA PRO A 231 -1.91 17.87 -20.34
C PRO A 231 -3.05 17.18 -21.12
N ARG A 232 -3.24 17.50 -22.39
CA ARG A 232 -4.19 16.85 -23.29
C ARG A 232 -3.50 16.06 -24.42
N SER A 233 -2.22 15.83 -24.28
CA SER A 233 -1.44 15.06 -25.24
C SER A 233 -1.28 13.62 -24.77
N PRO A 234 -1.35 12.61 -25.66
CA PRO A 234 -1.04 11.22 -25.30
C PRO A 234 0.43 11.01 -24.91
N TYR A 235 1.31 12.00 -25.11
CA TYR A 235 2.71 11.97 -24.68
C TYR A 235 2.92 12.65 -23.33
N ASP A 236 1.87 13.28 -22.77
CA ASP A 236 1.84 13.77 -21.41
C ASP A 236 1.69 12.57 -20.46
N ASN A 237 2.68 12.33 -19.62
CA ASN A 237 2.55 11.26 -18.63
C ASN A 237 1.55 11.70 -17.54
N GLY A 238 0.56 10.87 -17.24
CA GLY A 238 -0.57 11.21 -16.39
C GLY A 238 -1.82 11.63 -17.15
N PHE A 239 -1.76 11.67 -18.47
CA PHE A 239 -2.96 11.81 -19.29
C PHE A 239 -3.76 10.50 -19.27
N SER A 240 -4.89 10.49 -18.55
CA SER A 240 -5.71 9.29 -18.37
C SER A 240 -6.60 8.97 -19.58
N GLY A 241 -6.72 9.92 -20.52
CA GLY A 241 -7.65 9.77 -21.64
C GLY A 241 -9.11 9.83 -21.21
N ASP A 242 -9.97 9.36 -22.10
CA ASP A 242 -11.39 9.17 -21.86
C ASP A 242 -11.90 7.95 -22.65
N ARG A 243 -13.20 7.72 -22.70
CA ARG A 243 -13.78 6.57 -23.43
C ARG A 243 -13.46 6.51 -24.92
N SER A 244 -13.11 7.64 -25.53
CA SER A 244 -12.83 7.80 -26.96
C SER A 244 -11.36 8.09 -27.25
N THR A 245 -10.65 8.53 -26.25
CA THR A 245 -9.26 8.99 -26.33
C THR A 245 -8.39 8.09 -25.45
N PRO A 246 -7.43 7.35 -26.03
CA PRO A 246 -6.47 6.57 -25.26
C PRO A 246 -5.73 7.43 -24.24
N GLY A 247 -5.32 6.81 -23.13
CA GLY A 247 -4.45 7.44 -22.15
C GLY A 247 -3.03 7.70 -22.66
N THR A 248 -2.09 7.89 -21.74
CA THR A 248 -0.69 8.18 -22.09
C THR A 248 -0.05 7.05 -22.92
N LEU A 249 0.84 7.43 -23.84
CA LEU A 249 1.72 6.54 -24.60
C LEU A 249 3.19 6.70 -24.19
N ALA A 250 3.47 7.42 -23.10
CA ALA A 250 4.82 7.76 -22.66
C ALA A 250 5.00 7.48 -21.16
N ALA A 251 6.17 6.93 -20.81
CA ALA A 251 6.64 6.80 -19.44
C ALA A 251 6.96 8.18 -18.82
N ASN A 252 7.12 8.24 -17.50
CA ASN A 252 7.40 9.47 -16.75
C ASN A 252 8.88 9.88 -16.79
N VAL A 253 9.46 10.03 -17.98
CA VAL A 253 10.91 10.14 -18.18
C VAL A 253 11.49 11.43 -17.58
N VAL A 254 10.88 12.58 -17.86
CA VAL A 254 11.47 13.90 -17.50
C VAL A 254 11.50 14.10 -15.99
N GLN A 255 10.42 13.77 -15.31
CA GLN A 255 10.37 13.88 -13.85
C GLN A 255 11.29 12.86 -13.19
N GLN A 256 11.31 11.63 -13.71
CA GLN A 256 12.15 10.56 -13.16
C GLN A 256 13.65 10.88 -13.32
N GLU A 257 14.06 11.40 -14.48
CA GLU A 257 15.44 11.87 -14.70
C GLU A 257 15.84 13.00 -13.73
N TRP A 258 14.91 13.88 -13.39
CA TRP A 258 15.16 14.91 -12.39
C TRP A 258 15.43 14.31 -11.00
N PHE A 259 14.61 13.32 -10.56
CA PHE A 259 14.87 12.60 -9.29
C PHE A 259 16.20 11.87 -9.30
N ASP A 260 16.56 11.23 -10.41
CA ASP A 260 17.82 10.55 -10.58
C ASP A 260 19.01 11.53 -10.45
N ASP A 261 18.91 12.70 -11.09
CA ASP A 261 19.93 13.76 -11.00
C ASP A 261 20.01 14.33 -9.58
N VAL A 262 18.89 14.60 -8.93
CA VAL A 262 18.86 15.03 -7.53
C VAL A 262 19.56 14.01 -6.64
N ALA A 263 19.26 12.74 -6.80
CA ALA A 263 19.87 11.68 -6.00
C ALA A 263 21.38 11.58 -6.24
N THR A 264 21.82 11.51 -7.51
CA THR A 264 23.21 11.18 -7.85
C THR A 264 24.17 12.37 -7.85
N ARG A 265 23.68 13.59 -8.16
CA ARG A 265 24.53 14.78 -8.23
C ARG A 265 24.56 15.56 -6.92
N PHE A 266 23.49 15.48 -6.11
CA PHE A 266 23.37 16.34 -4.93
C PHE A 266 23.22 15.52 -3.62
N VAL A 267 22.26 14.62 -3.53
CA VAL A 267 21.93 13.97 -2.26
C VAL A 267 22.95 12.91 -1.86
N LEU A 268 23.34 11.99 -2.74
CA LEU A 268 24.38 10.99 -2.44
C LEU A 268 25.74 11.64 -2.10
N PRO A 269 26.24 12.66 -2.84
CA PRO A 269 27.42 13.41 -2.42
C PRO A 269 27.27 14.09 -1.06
N TRP A 270 26.08 14.63 -0.76
CA TRP A 270 25.81 15.24 0.55
C TRP A 270 25.78 14.20 1.67
N LEU A 271 25.19 13.02 1.46
CA LEU A 271 25.13 11.92 2.43
C LEU A 271 26.56 11.39 2.73
N THR A 272 27.43 11.35 1.74
CA THR A 272 28.78 10.76 1.83
C THR A 272 29.88 11.76 2.06
N LYS A 273 29.57 13.07 2.25
CA LYS A 273 30.56 14.13 2.46
C LYS A 273 31.50 13.90 3.68
N ASP A 274 31.04 13.13 4.65
CA ASP A 274 31.81 12.65 5.78
C ASP A 274 31.77 11.12 5.82
N PRO A 275 32.86 10.45 5.47
CA PRO A 275 32.93 8.99 5.43
C PRO A 275 32.72 8.30 6.79
N ALA A 276 32.83 9.04 7.91
CA ALA A 276 32.58 8.50 9.24
C ALA A 276 31.10 8.45 9.60
N THR A 277 30.26 9.14 8.85
CA THR A 277 28.81 9.21 9.08
C THR A 277 28.09 8.40 8.03
N PRO A 278 27.52 7.23 8.38
CA PRO A 278 26.79 6.40 7.44
C PRO A 278 25.43 7.02 7.09
N PHE A 279 24.76 6.44 6.08
CA PHE A 279 23.45 6.90 5.64
C PHE A 279 22.43 5.78 5.47
N VAL A 280 21.15 6.15 5.57
CA VAL A 280 20.01 5.37 5.09
C VAL A 280 19.23 6.22 4.11
N MET A 281 19.05 5.74 2.89
CA MET A 281 18.35 6.44 1.82
C MET A 281 17.25 5.56 1.24
N VAL A 282 16.08 6.15 1.02
CA VAL A 282 14.98 5.55 0.25
C VAL A 282 14.84 6.29 -1.07
N PHE A 283 14.76 5.55 -2.18
CA PHE A 283 14.47 6.09 -3.50
C PHE A 283 13.22 5.40 -4.04
N TRP A 284 12.16 6.17 -4.28
CA TRP A 284 10.84 5.68 -4.67
C TRP A 284 10.48 6.16 -6.06
N THR A 285 10.51 5.29 -7.07
CA THR A 285 10.11 5.69 -8.42
C THR A 285 8.60 5.82 -8.51
N ARG A 286 8.10 6.73 -9.35
CA ARG A 286 6.67 6.82 -9.64
C ARG A 286 6.25 5.78 -10.69
N ASP A 287 7.15 5.44 -11.61
CA ASP A 287 6.95 4.38 -12.58
C ASP A 287 7.41 3.01 -12.02
N PRO A 288 6.77 1.92 -12.44
CA PRO A 288 5.76 1.80 -13.49
C PRO A 288 4.31 2.12 -13.09
N ASP A 289 3.99 2.29 -11.79
CA ASP A 289 2.64 2.53 -11.26
C ASP A 289 1.91 3.65 -12.00
N GLY A 290 2.46 4.87 -11.96
CA GLY A 290 1.82 6.05 -12.50
C GLY A 290 1.53 5.97 -14.00
N THR A 291 2.35 5.28 -14.77
CA THR A 291 2.12 5.05 -16.20
C THR A 291 1.13 3.91 -16.43
N GLN A 292 1.18 2.83 -15.66
CA GLN A 292 0.25 1.71 -15.78
C GLN A 292 -1.20 2.15 -15.51
N HIS A 293 -1.42 3.05 -14.56
CA HIS A 293 -2.73 3.63 -14.30
C HIS A 293 -3.32 4.36 -15.51
N ASN A 294 -2.49 5.03 -16.30
CA ASN A 294 -2.93 5.94 -17.35
C ASN A 294 -2.60 5.46 -18.78
N GLN A 295 -2.03 4.27 -18.95
CA GLN A 295 -1.56 3.78 -20.24
C GLN A 295 -2.68 3.74 -21.29
N GLY A 296 -2.32 4.07 -22.52
CA GLY A 296 -3.22 4.15 -23.68
C GLY A 296 -3.17 2.94 -24.63
N ASP A 297 -2.44 1.87 -24.26
CA ASP A 297 -2.28 0.68 -25.12
C ASP A 297 -3.59 -0.11 -25.25
N SER A 298 -4.51 0.06 -24.32
CA SER A 298 -5.82 -0.58 -24.30
C SER A 298 -6.92 0.44 -24.05
N LEU A 299 -7.85 0.57 -24.97
CA LEU A 299 -9.03 1.41 -24.83
C LEU A 299 -10.29 0.56 -24.83
N GLY A 300 -10.88 0.35 -23.64
CA GLY A 300 -12.09 -0.45 -23.47
C GLY A 300 -11.90 -1.94 -23.77
N THR A 301 -10.66 -2.45 -23.70
CA THR A 301 -10.32 -3.87 -23.89
C THR A 301 -9.34 -4.33 -22.81
N LEU A 302 -9.43 -5.61 -22.43
CA LEU A 302 -8.56 -6.19 -21.40
C LEU A 302 -7.17 -6.61 -21.94
N PHE A 303 -6.96 -6.53 -23.22
CA PHE A 303 -5.71 -6.92 -23.88
C PHE A 303 -5.22 -5.80 -24.82
N PRO A 304 -3.91 -5.45 -24.81
CA PRO A 304 -2.85 -6.00 -23.96
C PRO A 304 -2.95 -5.61 -22.46
N GLY A 305 -3.84 -4.71 -22.08
CA GLY A 305 -3.92 -4.19 -20.72
C GLY A 305 -2.61 -3.55 -20.29
N ILE A 306 -2.20 -3.80 -19.07
CA ILE A 306 -0.91 -3.34 -18.53
C ILE A 306 0.32 -4.12 -19.05
N ASN A 307 0.15 -4.99 -20.03
CA ASN A 307 1.26 -5.68 -20.69
C ASN A 307 1.66 -5.03 -22.02
N GLY A 308 1.11 -3.86 -22.33
CA GLY A 308 1.39 -3.11 -23.53
C GLY A 308 2.76 -2.42 -23.55
N ASP A 309 3.06 -1.74 -24.67
CA ASP A 309 4.35 -1.11 -24.89
C ASP A 309 4.62 0.06 -23.94
N THR A 310 3.59 0.81 -23.59
CA THR A 310 3.72 1.96 -22.70
C THR A 310 4.10 1.52 -21.28
N SER A 311 3.42 0.49 -20.75
CA SER A 311 3.78 -0.10 -19.45
C SER A 311 5.20 -0.70 -19.45
N ARG A 312 5.62 -1.36 -20.54
CA ARG A 312 7.01 -1.86 -20.68
C ARG A 312 8.04 -0.73 -20.68
N ARG A 313 7.73 0.42 -21.31
CA ARG A 313 8.61 1.61 -21.23
C ARG A 313 8.75 2.13 -19.81
N ALA A 314 7.66 2.16 -19.06
CA ALA A 314 7.68 2.57 -17.65
C ALA A 314 8.50 1.63 -16.77
N VAL A 315 8.41 0.32 -16.99
CA VAL A 315 9.25 -0.68 -16.31
C VAL A 315 10.74 -0.46 -16.61
N ARG A 316 11.09 -0.15 -17.88
CA ARG A 316 12.48 0.19 -18.27
C ARG A 316 12.93 1.53 -17.66
N ASP A 317 12.02 2.45 -17.47
CA ASP A 317 12.32 3.74 -16.85
C ASP A 317 12.71 3.57 -15.38
N ALA A 318 11.96 2.78 -14.63
CA ALA A 318 12.31 2.40 -13.25
C ALA A 318 13.66 1.66 -13.17
N ASP A 319 13.92 0.73 -14.11
CA ASP A 319 15.22 0.04 -14.19
C ASP A 319 16.39 1.01 -14.44
N ARG A 320 16.18 2.02 -15.29
CA ARG A 320 17.18 3.06 -15.57
C ARG A 320 17.52 3.87 -14.32
N SER A 321 16.54 4.19 -13.48
CA SER A 321 16.79 4.88 -12.20
C SER A 321 17.66 4.03 -11.29
N LEU A 322 17.35 2.74 -11.12
CA LEU A 322 18.23 1.84 -10.37
C LEU A 322 19.64 1.74 -10.99
N GLN A 323 19.73 1.67 -12.32
CA GLN A 323 21.01 1.63 -13.03
C GLN A 323 21.86 2.87 -12.71
N ARG A 324 21.27 4.07 -12.66
CA ARG A 324 21.99 5.32 -12.34
C ARG A 324 22.50 5.32 -10.90
N LEU A 325 21.69 4.88 -9.95
CA LEU A 325 22.10 4.77 -8.53
C LEU A 325 23.23 3.73 -8.36
N VAL A 326 23.11 2.57 -8.98
CA VAL A 326 24.14 1.52 -8.96
C VAL A 326 25.42 2.01 -9.63
N ALA A 327 25.33 2.69 -10.78
CA ALA A 327 26.50 3.25 -11.46
C ALA A 327 27.21 4.33 -10.61
N TRP A 328 26.44 5.09 -9.82
CA TRP A 328 27.04 6.02 -8.85
C TRP A 328 27.82 5.26 -7.76
N LEU A 329 27.25 4.19 -7.20
CA LEU A 329 27.94 3.33 -6.21
C LEU A 329 29.20 2.70 -6.83
N ASP A 330 29.13 2.14 -8.03
CA ASP A 330 30.26 1.54 -8.76
C ASP A 330 31.41 2.56 -8.97
N ALA A 331 31.07 3.83 -9.19
CA ALA A 331 32.04 4.92 -9.30
C ALA A 331 32.64 5.33 -7.94
N HIS A 332 32.07 4.87 -6.82
CA HIS A 332 32.49 5.16 -5.44
C HIS A 332 32.74 3.84 -4.67
N PRO A 333 33.76 3.04 -5.03
CA PRO A 333 33.91 1.66 -4.55
C PRO A 333 34.06 1.53 -3.03
N ALA A 334 34.57 2.56 -2.35
CA ALA A 334 34.64 2.58 -0.90
C ALA A 334 33.25 2.71 -0.24
N VAL A 335 32.33 3.42 -0.89
CA VAL A 335 30.94 3.55 -0.45
C VAL A 335 30.18 2.27 -0.80
N ASP A 336 30.32 1.76 -2.04
CA ASP A 336 29.65 0.53 -2.49
C ASP A 336 29.99 -0.68 -1.61
N ALA A 337 31.27 -0.81 -1.23
CA ALA A 337 31.73 -1.90 -0.37
C ALA A 337 31.09 -1.91 1.04
N ASP A 338 30.56 -0.79 1.48
CA ASP A 338 29.90 -0.59 2.77
C ASP A 338 28.40 -0.27 2.62
N THR A 339 27.81 -0.57 1.46
CA THR A 339 26.38 -0.26 1.17
C THR A 339 25.58 -1.50 0.89
N ASP A 340 24.53 -1.72 1.69
CA ASP A 340 23.48 -2.68 1.38
C ASP A 340 22.41 -2.01 0.52
N VAL A 341 22.01 -2.70 -0.54
CA VAL A 341 20.97 -2.25 -1.47
C VAL A 341 19.81 -3.23 -1.40
N VAL A 342 18.65 -2.75 -0.96
CA VAL A 342 17.38 -3.48 -1.00
C VAL A 342 16.56 -2.90 -2.14
N VAL A 343 16.09 -3.75 -3.02
CA VAL A 343 15.20 -3.41 -4.13
C VAL A 343 13.86 -4.07 -3.87
N THR A 344 12.79 -3.28 -3.84
CA THR A 344 11.43 -3.83 -3.69
C THR A 344 10.46 -3.11 -4.60
N SER A 345 9.23 -3.63 -4.70
CA SER A 345 8.05 -2.87 -5.08
C SER A 345 7.06 -2.90 -3.93
N ASP A 346 6.24 -1.88 -3.83
CA ASP A 346 5.25 -1.78 -2.76
C ASP A 346 4.09 -2.76 -2.96
N HIS A 347 3.64 -2.98 -4.21
CA HIS A 347 2.59 -3.94 -4.59
C HIS A 347 2.79 -4.44 -6.03
N GLY A 348 1.99 -5.44 -6.40
CA GLY A 348 1.81 -5.84 -7.78
C GLY A 348 0.71 -5.01 -8.47
N PHE A 349 0.22 -5.47 -9.63
CA PHE A 349 -0.70 -4.70 -10.48
C PHE A 349 -1.59 -5.60 -11.32
N ALA A 350 -2.82 -5.14 -11.66
CA ALA A 350 -3.75 -5.84 -12.52
C ALA A 350 -4.38 -4.90 -13.56
N THR A 351 -4.89 -5.47 -14.66
CA THR A 351 -5.68 -4.73 -15.64
C THR A 351 -7.08 -4.46 -15.10
N ILE A 352 -7.61 -3.27 -15.30
CA ILE A 352 -8.96 -2.89 -14.87
C ILE A 352 -10.01 -3.54 -15.77
N SER A 353 -11.00 -4.21 -15.16
CA SER A 353 -12.31 -4.46 -15.77
C SER A 353 -13.37 -3.60 -15.08
N ARG A 354 -14.22 -2.98 -15.88
CA ARG A 354 -15.37 -2.21 -15.40
C ARG A 354 -16.70 -2.93 -15.67
N SER A 355 -16.63 -4.21 -15.89
CA SER A 355 -17.82 -5.03 -16.14
C SER A 355 -17.98 -6.07 -15.06
N GLU A 356 -19.19 -6.30 -14.61
CA GLU A 356 -19.52 -7.43 -13.74
C GLU A 356 -19.21 -8.73 -14.49
N VAL A 357 -18.48 -9.63 -13.84
CA VAL A 357 -18.05 -10.90 -14.43
C VAL A 357 -18.27 -12.06 -13.45
N ASP A 358 -18.56 -13.23 -14.02
CA ASP A 358 -18.60 -14.47 -13.25
C ASP A 358 -17.16 -15.01 -13.00
N ARG A 359 -17.07 -16.16 -12.31
CA ARG A 359 -15.77 -16.80 -12.01
C ARG A 359 -14.94 -17.16 -13.24
N ALA A 360 -15.54 -17.28 -14.40
CA ALA A 360 -14.85 -17.58 -15.64
C ALA A 360 -14.50 -16.31 -16.43
N GLY A 361 -14.64 -15.12 -15.83
CA GLY A 361 -14.39 -13.84 -16.47
C GLY A 361 -15.44 -13.49 -17.55
N ARG A 362 -16.59 -14.18 -17.57
CA ARG A 362 -17.67 -13.89 -18.50
C ARG A 362 -18.57 -12.82 -17.92
N ARG A 363 -18.96 -11.84 -18.74
CA ARG A 363 -19.95 -10.83 -18.33
C ARG A 363 -21.22 -11.52 -17.87
N THR A 364 -21.69 -11.16 -16.68
CA THR A 364 -22.94 -11.69 -16.15
C THR A 364 -24.12 -11.02 -16.84
N ALA A 365 -25.19 -11.80 -17.07
CA ALA A 365 -26.43 -11.26 -17.63
C ALA A 365 -27.30 -10.53 -16.56
N ARG A 366 -26.82 -10.39 -15.34
CA ARG A 366 -27.54 -9.66 -14.30
C ARG A 366 -27.58 -8.19 -14.68
N GLU A 367 -28.78 -7.73 -14.90
CA GLU A 367 -29.08 -6.31 -14.97
C GLU A 367 -28.91 -5.73 -13.56
N SER A 368 -27.71 -5.27 -13.27
CA SER A 368 -27.52 -4.26 -12.24
C SER A 368 -28.08 -2.97 -12.83
N ALA A 369 -29.39 -2.83 -12.79
CA ALA A 369 -30.13 -1.76 -13.48
C ALA A 369 -29.63 -0.36 -13.13
N ARG A 370 -28.84 -0.23 -12.07
CA ARG A 370 -28.32 1.02 -11.53
C ARG A 370 -27.05 1.50 -12.22
N HIS A 371 -26.27 0.58 -12.74
CA HIS A 371 -24.98 0.92 -13.41
C HIS A 371 -25.14 1.09 -14.91
N ASP A 372 -26.24 0.60 -15.49
CA ASP A 372 -26.46 0.63 -16.94
C ASP A 372 -26.60 2.04 -17.51
N HIS A 373 -26.81 3.04 -16.66
CA HIS A 373 -27.17 4.39 -17.07
C HIS A 373 -26.09 5.45 -16.80
N LEU A 374 -25.01 5.07 -16.14
CA LEU A 374 -23.98 6.03 -15.73
C LEU A 374 -22.71 5.87 -16.54
N GLY A 375 -22.35 6.94 -17.22
CA GLY A 375 -21.04 7.08 -17.84
C GLY A 375 -20.02 7.76 -16.92
N PRO A 376 -18.70 7.61 -17.16
CA PRO A 376 -17.66 8.31 -16.41
C PRO A 376 -17.80 9.83 -16.46
N ASP A 377 -18.47 10.35 -17.46
CA ASP A 377 -18.77 11.76 -17.66
C ASP A 377 -20.13 12.20 -17.10
N GLY A 378 -20.83 11.29 -16.36
CA GLY A 378 -22.20 11.51 -15.89
C GLY A 378 -23.27 11.39 -16.97
N GLY A 379 -22.89 11.01 -18.20
CA GLY A 379 -23.79 10.72 -19.29
C GLY A 379 -24.34 9.30 -19.25
N ILE A 380 -25.37 9.03 -20.07
CA ILE A 380 -25.92 7.67 -20.20
C ILE A 380 -24.87 6.74 -20.81
N ASP A 381 -24.47 5.68 -20.07
CA ASP A 381 -23.72 4.59 -20.65
C ASP A 381 -24.66 3.57 -21.28
N THR A 382 -24.61 3.49 -22.56
CA THR A 382 -25.39 2.50 -23.32
C THR A 382 -24.81 1.09 -23.26
N ARG A 383 -23.66 0.91 -22.59
CA ARG A 383 -23.04 -0.40 -22.36
C ARG A 383 -23.56 -0.99 -21.06
N LYS A 384 -24.39 -2.01 -21.18
CA LYS A 384 -24.92 -2.75 -20.02
C LYS A 384 -23.78 -3.34 -19.18
N GLY A 385 -23.91 -3.24 -17.86
CA GLY A 385 -22.98 -3.83 -16.91
C GLY A 385 -21.64 -3.09 -16.76
N THR A 386 -21.55 -1.80 -17.11
CA THR A 386 -20.37 -0.98 -16.84
C THR A 386 -20.50 -0.32 -15.47
N LEU A 387 -19.55 -0.64 -14.59
CA LEU A 387 -19.50 -0.09 -13.24
C LEU A 387 -18.95 1.37 -13.27
N PRO A 388 -19.66 2.37 -12.75
CA PRO A 388 -19.15 3.73 -12.59
C PRO A 388 -18.22 3.84 -11.36
N ALA A 389 -17.52 4.97 -11.22
CA ALA A 389 -16.88 5.31 -9.96
C ALA A 389 -17.94 5.44 -8.84
N GLY A 390 -17.64 4.92 -7.65
CA GLY A 390 -18.59 4.86 -6.54
C GLY A 390 -19.66 3.79 -6.69
N CYS A 391 -19.45 2.75 -7.51
CA CYS A 391 -20.42 1.70 -7.75
C CYS A 391 -20.89 1.02 -6.46
N LEU A 392 -19.97 0.71 -5.54
CA LEU A 392 -20.29 0.15 -4.24
C LEU A 392 -21.19 1.08 -3.41
N ALA A 393 -20.87 2.35 -3.37
CA ALA A 393 -21.65 3.35 -2.64
C ALA A 393 -23.05 3.54 -3.21
N LEU A 394 -23.17 3.57 -4.54
CA LEU A 394 -24.46 3.71 -5.23
C LEU A 394 -25.38 2.52 -4.96
N ASP A 395 -24.86 1.29 -5.04
CA ASP A 395 -25.63 0.08 -4.76
C ASP A 395 -26.07 0.03 -3.29
N LEU A 396 -25.14 0.31 -2.36
CA LEU A 396 -25.48 0.36 -0.94
C LEU A 396 -26.53 1.44 -0.63
N ALA A 397 -26.42 2.61 -1.23
CA ALA A 397 -27.37 3.68 -1.03
C ALA A 397 -28.78 3.28 -1.49
N TYR A 398 -28.86 2.66 -2.66
CA TYR A 398 -30.14 2.17 -3.19
C TYR A 398 -30.74 1.09 -2.30
N ASP A 399 -29.98 0.05 -1.95
CA ASP A 399 -30.46 -1.09 -1.20
C ASP A 399 -30.80 -0.76 0.26
N LEU A 400 -30.10 0.23 0.85
CA LEU A 400 -30.35 0.73 2.19
C LEU A 400 -31.32 1.92 2.22
N GLN A 401 -31.74 2.41 1.06
CA GLN A 401 -32.62 3.57 0.90
C GLN A 401 -32.03 4.85 1.55
N LEU A 402 -30.76 5.11 1.28
CA LEU A 402 -30.02 6.28 1.75
C LEU A 402 -29.72 7.24 0.59
N ASN A 403 -29.63 8.53 0.90
CA ASN A 403 -29.12 9.51 -0.07
C ASN A 403 -27.59 9.39 -0.17
N VAL A 404 -27.07 9.73 -1.35
CA VAL A 404 -25.63 9.83 -1.61
C VAL A 404 -25.21 11.29 -1.60
N PHE A 405 -24.15 11.59 -0.86
CA PHE A 405 -23.49 12.91 -0.86
C PHE A 405 -22.05 12.72 -1.31
N ASP A 406 -21.63 13.52 -2.29
CA ASP A 406 -20.28 13.50 -2.84
C ASP A 406 -19.37 14.39 -1.97
N PRO A 407 -18.37 13.82 -1.26
CA PRO A 407 -17.47 14.61 -0.42
C PRO A 407 -16.49 15.44 -1.25
N ASP A 408 -16.20 15.04 -2.48
CA ASP A 408 -15.20 15.62 -3.36
C ASP A 408 -15.80 16.73 -4.25
N ARG A 409 -17.12 16.91 -4.19
CA ARG A 409 -17.84 17.93 -4.95
C ARG A 409 -18.71 18.80 -4.07
N ARG A 410 -18.33 20.09 -3.96
CA ARG A 410 -19.13 21.08 -3.23
C ARG A 410 -19.65 22.14 -4.18
N PRO A 411 -20.92 22.56 -4.06
CA PRO A 411 -21.40 23.74 -4.75
C PRO A 411 -20.57 24.97 -4.34
N ARG A 412 -20.19 25.81 -5.31
CA ARG A 412 -19.36 27.00 -5.08
C ARG A 412 -19.93 27.87 -3.95
N GLY A 413 -19.12 28.12 -2.92
CA GLY A 413 -19.52 28.89 -1.73
C GLY A 413 -20.37 28.11 -0.72
N SER A 414 -20.63 26.83 -0.91
CA SER A 414 -21.38 25.98 0.01
C SER A 414 -20.45 25.26 1.00
N ARG A 415 -20.90 25.12 2.25
CA ARG A 415 -20.31 24.20 3.23
C ARG A 415 -20.97 22.82 3.20
N ARG A 416 -21.97 22.60 2.35
CA ARG A 416 -22.71 21.35 2.24
C ARG A 416 -22.16 20.53 1.09
N PHE A 417 -22.08 19.23 1.27
CA PHE A 417 -21.79 18.30 0.20
C PHE A 417 -22.90 18.31 -0.85
N ARG A 418 -22.54 18.01 -2.09
CA ARG A 418 -23.54 17.85 -3.15
C ARG A 418 -24.26 16.52 -2.92
N GLN A 419 -25.59 16.58 -2.78
CA GLN A 419 -26.42 15.39 -2.87
C GLN A 419 -26.57 15.00 -4.34
N LEU A 420 -26.33 13.71 -4.63
CA LEU A 420 -26.45 13.17 -5.98
C LEU A 420 -27.88 12.70 -6.25
N SER A 421 -28.29 12.83 -7.51
CA SER A 421 -29.57 12.32 -8.00
C SER A 421 -29.39 10.84 -8.36
N THR A 422 -29.67 9.94 -7.41
CA THR A 422 -29.39 8.51 -7.55
C THR A 422 -30.66 7.66 -7.69
N GLY A 423 -31.83 8.28 -7.81
CA GLY A 423 -33.09 7.54 -7.85
C GLY A 423 -33.40 6.75 -6.57
N SER A 424 -32.75 7.09 -5.44
CA SER A 424 -33.03 6.46 -4.15
C SER A 424 -34.49 6.67 -3.72
N ALA A 425 -34.98 5.76 -2.90
CA ALA A 425 -36.39 5.63 -2.54
C ALA A 425 -37.04 6.97 -2.15
N GLY A 426 -38.10 7.30 -2.86
CA GLY A 426 -38.92 8.50 -2.62
C GLY A 426 -38.74 9.59 -3.66
N ASP A 427 -37.67 9.60 -4.45
CA ASP A 427 -37.48 10.55 -5.52
C ASP A 427 -37.83 9.90 -6.87
N ALA A 428 -38.82 10.43 -7.55
CA ALA A 428 -39.16 10.05 -8.93
C ALA A 428 -38.13 10.62 -9.91
N VAL A 429 -36.83 10.40 -9.64
CA VAL A 429 -35.76 10.81 -10.53
C VAL A 429 -35.61 9.73 -11.60
N PRO A 430 -35.73 10.07 -12.89
CA PRO A 430 -35.53 9.11 -13.96
C PRO A 430 -34.13 8.49 -13.87
N LEU A 431 -34.00 7.21 -14.17
CA LEU A 431 -32.71 6.47 -14.16
C LEU A 431 -31.66 7.09 -15.07
N ASP A 432 -32.09 7.79 -16.13
CA ASP A 432 -31.25 8.48 -17.10
C ASP A 432 -30.59 9.78 -16.55
N THR A 433 -30.99 10.21 -15.34
CA THR A 433 -30.42 11.39 -14.68
C THR A 433 -29.58 11.05 -13.45
N TRP A 434 -29.28 9.77 -13.23
CA TRP A 434 -28.42 9.37 -12.12
C TRP A 434 -27.02 9.94 -12.25
N GLU A 435 -26.51 10.41 -11.14
CA GLU A 435 -25.13 10.91 -11.01
C GLU A 435 -24.31 9.92 -10.19
N HIS A 436 -22.99 9.94 -10.36
CA HIS A 436 -22.07 9.17 -9.55
C HIS A 436 -21.06 10.10 -8.84
N PRO A 437 -20.44 9.65 -7.73
CA PRO A 437 -19.36 10.40 -7.07
C PRO A 437 -18.20 10.63 -8.03
N VAL A 438 -17.60 11.83 -7.97
CA VAL A 438 -16.53 12.23 -8.92
C VAL A 438 -15.35 11.27 -8.81
N ASP A 439 -14.94 10.95 -7.58
CA ASP A 439 -13.76 10.12 -7.31
C ASP A 439 -14.11 8.78 -6.64
N GLY A 440 -15.39 8.43 -6.64
CA GLY A 440 -15.89 7.19 -6.06
C GLY A 440 -16.26 7.30 -4.58
N ASN A 441 -15.71 8.27 -3.85
CA ASN A 441 -15.99 8.45 -2.42
C ASN A 441 -17.42 8.90 -2.16
N ALA A 442 -18.06 8.39 -1.12
CA ALA A 442 -19.42 8.77 -0.81
C ALA A 442 -19.73 8.79 0.69
N LEU A 443 -20.61 9.73 1.06
CA LEU A 443 -21.24 9.79 2.37
C LEU A 443 -22.71 9.39 2.22
N LEU A 444 -23.14 8.32 2.90
CA LEU A 444 -24.49 7.78 2.78
C LEU A 444 -25.31 8.15 4.03
N GLY A 445 -26.49 8.75 3.83
CA GLY A 445 -27.36 9.13 4.94
C GLY A 445 -28.69 9.74 4.49
N VAL A 446 -29.59 10.00 5.45
CA VAL A 446 -30.83 10.74 5.16
C VAL A 446 -30.50 12.22 4.88
N ALA A 447 -29.56 12.77 5.63
CA ALA A 447 -29.01 14.11 5.42
C ALA A 447 -27.59 14.14 6.02
N VAL A 448 -26.59 14.53 5.23
CA VAL A 448 -25.21 14.70 5.69
C VAL A 448 -24.84 16.18 5.62
N ARG A 449 -24.48 16.76 6.76
CA ARG A 449 -24.26 18.21 6.90
C ARG A 449 -22.92 18.57 7.51
N ARG A 450 -22.29 17.66 8.27
CA ARG A 450 -21.04 17.89 8.99
C ARG A 450 -19.87 17.66 8.05
N SER A 451 -18.92 18.59 8.04
CA SER A 451 -17.74 18.54 7.17
C SER A 451 -16.80 17.37 7.47
N ASP A 452 -16.89 16.80 8.67
CA ASP A 452 -16.13 15.62 9.11
C ASP A 452 -16.82 14.30 8.76
N GLY A 453 -18.02 14.32 8.17
CA GLY A 453 -18.79 13.14 7.81
C GLY A 453 -19.36 12.35 8.97
N THR A 454 -19.21 12.82 10.23
CA THR A 454 -19.64 12.05 11.42
C THR A 454 -21.16 11.90 11.56
N ASP A 455 -21.96 12.63 10.77
CA ASP A 455 -23.42 12.47 10.71
C ASP A 455 -23.88 11.60 9.51
N ALA A 456 -22.95 11.04 8.74
CA ALA A 456 -23.26 10.00 7.77
C ALA A 456 -23.57 8.67 8.47
N ARG A 457 -24.46 7.87 7.85
CA ARG A 457 -24.73 6.50 8.32
C ARG A 457 -23.63 5.52 7.90
N LEU A 458 -23.14 5.70 6.70
CA LEU A 458 -22.00 4.98 6.14
C LEU A 458 -21.11 5.97 5.39
N ILE A 459 -19.82 5.73 5.41
CA ILE A 459 -18.84 6.38 4.54
C ILE A 459 -18.17 5.30 3.72
N VAL A 460 -18.12 5.49 2.40
CA VAL A 460 -17.36 4.64 1.47
C VAL A 460 -16.17 5.43 0.99
N ALA A 461 -14.97 4.95 1.28
CA ALA A 461 -13.72 5.44 0.72
C ALA A 461 -13.31 4.51 -0.42
N ALA A 462 -13.45 4.98 -1.65
CA ALA A 462 -13.11 4.24 -2.85
C ALA A 462 -11.60 4.25 -3.08
N ASN A 463 -11.04 3.09 -3.37
CA ASN A 463 -9.59 2.93 -3.53
C ASN A 463 -9.21 2.04 -4.73
N GLY A 464 -10.12 1.70 -5.59
CA GLY A 464 -9.85 0.90 -6.78
C GLY A 464 -10.08 -0.59 -6.57
N GLY A 465 -9.07 -1.39 -6.22
CA GLY A 465 -9.20 -2.86 -6.10
C GLY A 465 -9.90 -3.33 -4.83
N SER A 466 -10.07 -2.46 -3.84
CA SER A 466 -10.89 -2.67 -2.65
C SER A 466 -11.33 -1.32 -2.07
N ASP A 467 -12.49 -1.32 -1.38
CA ASP A 467 -13.03 -0.12 -0.74
C ASP A 467 -13.13 -0.30 0.77
N LEU A 468 -13.04 0.82 1.49
CA LEU A 468 -13.20 0.88 2.93
C LEU A 468 -14.60 1.43 3.28
N ILE A 469 -15.31 0.72 4.14
CA ILE A 469 -16.60 1.17 4.68
C ILE A 469 -16.41 1.57 6.14
N TYR A 470 -16.87 2.77 6.48
CA TYR A 470 -16.89 3.26 7.87
C TYR A 470 -18.32 3.46 8.33
N VAL A 471 -18.54 3.26 9.64
CA VAL A 471 -19.81 3.51 10.34
C VAL A 471 -19.52 4.50 11.46
N PRO A 472 -19.65 5.82 11.22
CA PRO A 472 -19.22 6.84 12.18
C PRO A 472 -19.87 6.76 13.56
N ASP A 473 -21.15 6.39 13.61
CA ASP A 473 -21.92 6.22 14.86
C ASP A 473 -21.78 4.83 15.51
N GLY A 474 -21.07 3.91 14.84
CA GLY A 474 -20.87 2.54 15.34
C GLY A 474 -22.09 1.64 15.25
N ASP A 475 -23.13 2.00 14.49
CA ASP A 475 -24.38 1.24 14.36
C ASP A 475 -24.13 -0.13 13.71
N ALA A 476 -24.17 -1.18 14.51
CA ALA A 476 -23.96 -2.55 14.05
C ALA A 476 -25.08 -3.06 13.13
N ASP A 477 -26.29 -2.54 13.24
CA ASP A 477 -27.42 -3.00 12.43
C ASP A 477 -27.33 -2.46 11.00
N ILE A 478 -26.91 -1.20 10.82
CA ILE A 478 -26.70 -0.67 9.46
C ILE A 478 -25.51 -1.38 8.79
N LEU A 479 -24.43 -1.67 9.52
CA LEU A 479 -23.30 -2.44 8.98
C LEU A 479 -23.74 -3.83 8.54
N ARG A 480 -24.46 -4.56 9.39
CA ARG A 480 -24.92 -5.91 9.08
C ARG A 480 -25.84 -5.92 7.85
N ARG A 481 -26.71 -4.93 7.72
CA ARG A 481 -27.56 -4.77 6.52
C ARG A 481 -26.73 -4.47 5.29
N ALA A 482 -25.74 -3.56 5.38
CA ALA A 482 -24.84 -3.23 4.29
C ALA A 482 -24.05 -4.48 3.83
N VAL A 483 -23.43 -5.21 4.76
CA VAL A 483 -22.68 -6.43 4.46
C VAL A 483 -23.55 -7.49 3.80
N ASN A 484 -24.78 -7.70 4.27
CA ASN A 484 -25.70 -8.66 3.65
C ASN A 484 -25.99 -8.33 2.19
N TRP A 485 -26.07 -7.05 1.81
CA TRP A 485 -26.21 -6.64 0.43
C TRP A 485 -24.90 -6.81 -0.36
N VAL A 486 -23.76 -6.37 0.18
CA VAL A 486 -22.42 -6.51 -0.44
C VAL A 486 -22.14 -7.97 -0.81
N LEU A 487 -22.51 -8.93 0.02
CA LEU A 487 -22.36 -10.36 -0.24
C LEU A 487 -23.16 -10.85 -1.46
N THR A 488 -24.11 -10.07 -1.97
CA THR A 488 -24.90 -10.42 -3.16
C THR A 488 -24.35 -9.85 -4.46
N TYR A 489 -23.47 -8.84 -4.40
CA TYR A 489 -22.95 -8.16 -5.58
C TYR A 489 -21.95 -9.04 -6.34
N ASP A 490 -22.08 -9.09 -7.66
CA ASP A 490 -21.29 -9.99 -8.51
C ASP A 490 -19.84 -9.50 -8.69
N TYR A 491 -19.59 -8.22 -8.53
CA TYR A 491 -18.27 -7.63 -8.63
C TYR A 491 -17.43 -7.77 -7.35
N VAL A 492 -18.01 -8.19 -6.24
CA VAL A 492 -17.29 -8.40 -4.97
C VAL A 492 -16.61 -9.76 -4.94
N GLY A 493 -15.36 -9.77 -4.48
CA GLY A 493 -14.52 -10.96 -4.33
C GLY A 493 -14.42 -11.49 -2.90
N GLY A 494 -14.45 -10.62 -1.89
CA GLY A 494 -14.36 -11.01 -0.48
C GLY A 494 -14.69 -9.85 0.45
N VAL A 495 -15.11 -10.17 1.68
CA VAL A 495 -15.52 -9.15 2.67
C VAL A 495 -14.89 -9.44 4.02
N PHE A 496 -14.29 -8.40 4.62
CA PHE A 496 -13.70 -8.45 5.95
C PHE A 496 -14.37 -7.41 6.84
N VAL A 497 -14.75 -7.80 8.06
CA VAL A 497 -15.50 -6.95 8.99
C VAL A 497 -14.72 -6.78 10.28
N ASP A 498 -14.77 -5.59 10.86
CA ASP A 498 -14.12 -5.29 12.13
C ASP A 498 -14.65 -6.20 13.25
N ASP A 499 -13.73 -6.81 13.97
CA ASP A 499 -13.96 -7.76 15.06
C ASP A 499 -14.92 -7.24 16.12
N ARG A 500 -14.98 -5.91 16.33
CA ARG A 500 -15.90 -5.26 17.31
C ARG A 500 -17.40 -5.48 16.98
N TYR A 501 -17.75 -5.80 15.72
CA TYR A 501 -19.12 -6.05 15.30
C TYR A 501 -19.53 -7.53 15.38
N GLY A 502 -18.58 -8.41 15.80
CA GLY A 502 -18.79 -9.85 15.86
C GLY A 502 -18.83 -10.53 14.49
N ALA A 503 -19.00 -11.84 14.50
CA ALA A 503 -19.04 -12.62 13.27
C ALA A 503 -20.30 -12.34 12.45
N ILE A 504 -20.13 -12.07 11.17
CA ILE A 504 -21.19 -11.99 10.17
C ILE A 504 -20.97 -13.12 9.16
N PRO A 505 -21.93 -14.02 8.92
CA PRO A 505 -21.75 -15.08 7.92
C PRO A 505 -21.39 -14.53 6.55
N GLY A 506 -20.47 -15.17 5.84
CA GLY A 506 -19.94 -14.70 4.56
C GLY A 506 -18.70 -13.83 4.68
N THR A 507 -18.30 -13.39 5.90
CA THR A 507 -17.18 -12.49 6.11
C THR A 507 -16.11 -13.08 7.04
N LEU A 508 -14.88 -12.58 6.92
CA LEU A 508 -13.79 -12.84 7.85
C LEU A 508 -13.48 -11.58 8.70
N PRO A 509 -12.87 -11.72 9.89
CA PRO A 509 -12.54 -10.58 10.72
C PRO A 509 -11.36 -9.77 10.15
N LEU A 510 -11.32 -8.45 10.40
CA LEU A 510 -10.20 -7.58 10.03
C LEU A 510 -8.88 -8.01 10.67
N SER A 511 -8.91 -8.65 11.84
CA SER A 511 -7.71 -9.22 12.49
C SER A 511 -7.06 -10.32 11.66
N ALA A 512 -7.82 -11.02 10.79
CA ALA A 512 -7.27 -12.03 9.90
C ALA A 512 -6.34 -11.43 8.83
N ILE A 513 -6.51 -10.16 8.50
CA ILE A 513 -5.75 -9.43 7.48
C ILE A 513 -4.88 -8.31 8.06
N GLY A 514 -4.62 -8.31 9.38
CA GLY A 514 -3.68 -7.39 10.02
C GLY A 514 -4.16 -5.94 10.17
N LEU A 515 -5.47 -5.68 10.06
CA LEU A 515 -6.03 -4.33 10.18
C LEU A 515 -6.50 -3.97 11.60
N VAL A 516 -6.27 -4.85 12.57
CA VAL A 516 -6.58 -4.59 13.99
C VAL A 516 -5.26 -4.41 14.76
N GLY A 517 -5.11 -3.27 15.40
CA GLY A 517 -3.89 -2.92 16.12
C GLY A 517 -4.08 -1.71 17.02
N SER A 518 -2.99 -1.00 17.28
CA SER A 518 -2.88 0.08 18.27
C SER A 518 -3.17 1.48 17.71
N THR A 519 -3.42 1.61 16.40
CA THR A 519 -3.65 2.93 15.76
C THR A 519 -4.78 3.71 16.41
N ARG A 520 -4.65 5.04 16.39
CA ARG A 520 -5.71 5.99 16.77
C ARG A 520 -6.55 6.47 15.58
N VAL A 521 -6.11 6.20 14.37
CA VAL A 521 -6.90 6.48 13.16
C VAL A 521 -8.14 5.59 13.16
N PRO A 522 -9.33 6.11 12.85
CA PRO A 522 -10.54 5.30 12.79
C PRO A 522 -10.38 4.10 11.87
N ARG A 523 -10.57 2.91 12.45
CA ARG A 523 -10.50 1.65 11.72
C ARG A 523 -11.77 1.50 10.87
N PRO A 524 -11.67 1.05 9.61
CA PRO A 524 -12.84 0.74 8.81
C PRO A 524 -13.73 -0.30 9.51
N ALA A 525 -15.03 -0.19 9.33
CA ALA A 525 -15.99 -1.18 9.81
C ALA A 525 -15.99 -2.42 8.91
N ALA A 526 -15.71 -2.24 7.61
CA ALA A 526 -15.51 -3.34 6.68
C ALA A 526 -14.53 -2.94 5.56
N VAL A 527 -13.86 -3.96 5.00
CA VAL A 527 -13.10 -3.89 3.75
C VAL A 527 -13.78 -4.79 2.74
N VAL A 528 -14.08 -4.24 1.57
CA VAL A 528 -14.70 -4.96 0.45
C VAL A 528 -13.65 -5.11 -0.64
N ALA A 529 -13.11 -6.31 -0.82
CA ALA A 529 -12.20 -6.62 -1.91
C ALA A 529 -13.01 -6.96 -3.17
N PHE A 530 -12.64 -6.38 -4.31
CA PHE A 530 -13.30 -6.67 -5.57
C PHE A 530 -12.76 -7.94 -6.23
N LYS A 531 -13.48 -8.44 -7.21
CA LYS A 531 -13.17 -9.70 -7.86
C LYS A 531 -11.92 -9.57 -8.73
N VAL A 532 -11.03 -10.57 -8.60
CA VAL A 532 -9.85 -10.76 -9.43
C VAL A 532 -10.02 -12.05 -10.24
N PHE A 533 -9.58 -12.06 -11.48
CA PHE A 533 -9.55 -13.23 -12.35
C PHE A 533 -8.38 -13.14 -13.33
N TYR A 534 -8.03 -14.24 -13.98
CA TYR A 534 -6.89 -14.32 -14.88
C TYR A 534 -7.35 -14.68 -16.29
N LEU A 535 -6.92 -13.91 -17.31
CA LEU A 535 -7.22 -14.21 -18.73
C LEU A 535 -6.55 -15.53 -19.17
N ASN A 536 -5.38 -15.81 -18.63
CA ASN A 536 -4.69 -17.08 -18.77
C ASN A 536 -4.50 -17.69 -17.36
N PRO A 537 -5.26 -18.74 -17.01
CA PRO A 537 -5.18 -19.31 -15.67
C PRO A 537 -3.76 -19.75 -15.30
N GLY A 538 -3.30 -19.33 -14.12
CA GLY A 538 -1.96 -19.61 -13.61
C GLY A 538 -0.87 -18.61 -14.04
N ASP A 539 -1.19 -17.64 -14.88
CA ASP A 539 -0.29 -16.56 -15.28
C ASP A 539 -0.70 -15.23 -14.61
N LEU A 540 0.02 -14.87 -13.55
CA LEU A 540 -0.23 -13.65 -12.77
C LEU A 540 -0.10 -12.36 -13.63
N GLN A 541 0.66 -12.41 -14.75
CA GLN A 541 0.80 -11.26 -15.63
C GLN A 541 -0.49 -10.94 -16.39
N THR A 542 -1.44 -11.88 -16.44
CA THR A 542 -2.74 -11.73 -17.12
C THR A 542 -3.89 -11.43 -16.15
N ALA A 543 -3.56 -10.97 -14.96
CA ALA A 543 -4.54 -10.61 -13.95
C ALA A 543 -5.40 -9.43 -14.39
N VAL A 544 -6.68 -9.57 -14.10
CA VAL A 544 -7.71 -8.56 -14.29
C VAL A 544 -8.47 -8.41 -12.98
N GLN A 545 -8.69 -7.18 -12.55
CA GLN A 545 -9.51 -6.90 -11.37
C GLN A 545 -10.68 -5.97 -11.70
N ILE A 546 -11.79 -6.18 -11.05
CA ILE A 546 -12.86 -5.19 -10.98
C ILE A 546 -12.36 -4.04 -10.08
N SER A 547 -12.61 -2.80 -10.49
CA SER A 547 -12.12 -1.66 -9.72
C SER A 547 -13.17 -0.55 -9.62
N ASP A 548 -13.33 -0.02 -8.42
CA ASP A 548 -14.08 1.21 -8.17
C ASP A 548 -13.15 2.41 -8.38
N THR A 549 -13.17 2.98 -9.57
CA THR A 549 -12.20 3.99 -10.02
C THR A 549 -12.76 4.82 -11.15
N THR A 550 -12.18 5.98 -11.40
CA THR A 550 -12.42 6.82 -12.58
C THR A 550 -11.65 6.39 -13.82
N LEU A 551 -10.66 5.50 -13.66
CA LEU A 551 -9.81 5.01 -14.76
C LEU A 551 -10.58 4.13 -15.74
N GLN A 552 -10.06 3.97 -16.95
CA GLN A 552 -10.73 3.26 -18.04
C GLN A 552 -10.54 1.75 -17.96
N GLU A 553 -11.50 0.98 -18.50
CA GLU A 553 -11.30 -0.46 -18.74
C GLU A 553 -10.06 -0.67 -19.64
N GLY A 554 -9.18 -1.57 -19.22
CA GLY A 554 -7.91 -1.86 -19.89
C GLY A 554 -6.71 -1.09 -19.31
N GLN A 555 -6.91 0.01 -18.58
CA GLN A 555 -5.85 0.64 -17.78
C GLN A 555 -5.50 -0.23 -16.57
N GLY A 556 -4.59 0.22 -15.73
CA GLY A 556 -4.12 -0.56 -14.60
C GLY A 556 -4.61 -0.07 -13.25
N MET A 557 -4.79 -0.98 -12.31
CA MET A 557 -5.10 -0.69 -10.91
C MET A 557 -4.50 -1.75 -9.99
N HIS A 558 -4.42 -1.43 -8.71
CA HIS A 558 -3.98 -2.28 -7.61
C HIS A 558 -4.99 -2.18 -6.44
N GLY A 559 -4.65 -2.69 -5.27
CA GLY A 559 -5.54 -2.71 -4.11
C GLY A 559 -6.44 -3.94 -4.06
N GLY A 560 -6.36 -4.83 -5.04
CA GLY A 560 -7.08 -6.09 -5.07
C GLY A 560 -6.48 -7.14 -4.13
N PHE A 561 -7.21 -8.23 -3.91
CA PHE A 561 -6.75 -9.33 -3.08
C PHE A 561 -6.46 -10.60 -3.88
N GLY A 562 -5.88 -10.44 -5.05
CA GLY A 562 -5.28 -11.51 -5.83
C GLY A 562 -3.78 -11.63 -5.57
N ARG A 563 -3.19 -12.78 -5.93
CA ARG A 563 -1.73 -12.97 -5.83
C ARG A 563 -0.96 -12.05 -6.79
N ASP A 564 -1.58 -11.57 -7.86
CA ASP A 564 -1.08 -10.55 -8.76
C ASP A 564 -0.76 -9.22 -8.08
N SER A 565 -1.58 -8.84 -7.08
CA SER A 565 -1.43 -7.59 -6.32
C SER A 565 -0.59 -7.78 -5.05
N THR A 566 -0.72 -8.93 -4.37
CA THR A 566 0.10 -9.25 -3.18
C THR A 566 1.51 -9.72 -3.52
N TYR A 567 1.78 -10.20 -4.75
CA TYR A 567 3.10 -10.63 -5.20
C TYR A 567 3.88 -9.44 -5.76
N ASN A 568 4.75 -8.88 -4.94
CA ASN A 568 5.64 -7.78 -5.28
C ASN A 568 7.05 -8.28 -5.63
N ASN A 569 7.86 -7.43 -6.27
CA ASN A 569 9.27 -7.72 -6.52
C ASN A 569 10.10 -7.43 -5.27
N MET A 570 11.04 -8.32 -4.92
CA MET A 570 12.02 -8.05 -3.87
C MET A 570 13.36 -8.74 -4.17
N ALA A 571 14.46 -8.00 -3.96
CA ALA A 571 15.82 -8.50 -4.06
C ALA A 571 16.75 -7.67 -3.17
N ALA A 572 17.91 -8.20 -2.79
CA ALA A 572 18.89 -7.45 -2.01
C ALA A 572 20.32 -7.82 -2.42
N ARG A 573 21.24 -6.85 -2.32
CA ARG A 573 22.68 -7.08 -2.46
C ARG A 573 23.45 -6.21 -1.47
N GLY A 574 24.64 -6.59 -1.15
CA GLY A 574 25.54 -5.82 -0.29
C GLY A 574 26.45 -6.70 0.54
N PRO A 575 27.22 -6.11 1.45
CA PRO A 575 28.14 -6.87 2.31
C PRO A 575 27.42 -7.82 3.27
N ASP A 576 26.21 -7.51 3.71
CA ASP A 576 25.49 -8.26 4.72
C ASP A 576 24.53 -9.31 4.13
N PHE A 577 24.34 -9.33 2.82
CA PHE A 577 23.46 -10.27 2.13
C PHE A 577 24.23 -11.42 1.46
N LYS A 578 23.59 -12.59 1.36
CA LYS A 578 24.09 -13.73 0.56
C LYS A 578 24.22 -13.32 -0.92
N ARG A 579 25.09 -14.03 -1.64
CA ARG A 579 25.33 -13.79 -3.08
C ARG A 579 24.81 -14.96 -3.90
N GLY A 580 24.11 -14.64 -5.00
CA GLY A 580 23.55 -15.64 -5.91
C GLY A 580 22.59 -16.61 -5.21
N PHE A 581 21.84 -16.12 -4.23
CA PHE A 581 20.93 -16.91 -3.41
C PHE A 581 19.48 -16.68 -3.81
N VAL A 582 18.72 -17.74 -3.96
CA VAL A 582 17.27 -17.66 -4.19
C VAL A 582 16.57 -18.07 -2.90
N ASP A 583 15.92 -17.11 -2.29
CA ASP A 583 15.07 -17.33 -1.13
C ASP A 583 13.63 -17.66 -1.59
N ARG A 584 13.15 -18.83 -1.18
CA ARG A 584 11.80 -19.33 -1.48
C ARG A 584 10.86 -19.24 -0.29
N LEU A 585 11.36 -18.81 0.85
CA LEU A 585 10.53 -18.58 2.01
C LEU A 585 9.62 -17.37 1.80
N PRO A 586 8.47 -17.30 2.46
CA PRO A 586 7.65 -16.13 2.40
C PRO A 586 8.35 -14.97 3.09
N VAL A 587 8.45 -13.86 2.39
CA VAL A 587 8.98 -12.58 2.85
C VAL A 587 8.01 -11.48 2.46
N GLY A 588 8.14 -10.27 3.01
CA GLY A 588 7.25 -9.19 2.64
C GLY A 588 7.81 -7.79 2.92
N ASN A 589 7.09 -6.77 2.49
CA ASN A 589 7.47 -5.38 2.66
C ASN A 589 7.66 -5.00 4.14
N ALA A 590 6.89 -5.59 5.05
CA ALA A 590 7.02 -5.36 6.48
C ALA A 590 8.34 -5.94 7.07
N ASP A 591 9.02 -6.85 6.39
CA ASP A 591 10.29 -7.44 6.85
C ASP A 591 11.50 -6.53 6.62
N ILE A 592 11.37 -5.50 5.77
CA ILE A 592 12.49 -4.63 5.38
C ILE A 592 13.02 -3.86 6.59
N ALA A 593 12.16 -3.15 7.31
CA ALA A 593 12.60 -2.36 8.46
C ALA A 593 13.19 -3.22 9.60
N PRO A 594 12.58 -4.35 10.02
CA PRO A 594 13.18 -5.23 11.02
C PRO A 594 14.53 -5.80 10.60
N THR A 595 14.67 -6.21 9.33
CA THR A 595 15.94 -6.77 8.82
C THR A 595 17.04 -5.71 8.82
N LEU A 596 16.75 -4.52 8.32
CA LEU A 596 17.73 -3.43 8.28
C LEU A 596 18.04 -2.90 9.68
N ALA A 597 17.05 -2.76 10.55
CA ALA A 597 17.30 -2.38 11.95
C ALA A 597 18.21 -3.37 12.66
N HIS A 598 17.99 -4.69 12.44
CA HIS A 598 18.88 -5.73 12.95
C HIS A 598 20.33 -5.57 12.44
N LEU A 599 20.51 -5.39 11.13
CA LEU A 599 21.84 -5.19 10.53
C LEU A 599 22.54 -3.93 11.06
N LEU A 600 21.80 -2.86 11.28
CA LEU A 600 22.31 -1.58 11.76
C LEU A 600 22.46 -1.54 13.30
N GLY A 601 22.00 -2.56 14.02
CA GLY A 601 22.04 -2.64 15.47
C GLY A 601 21.05 -1.71 16.16
N PHE A 602 19.88 -1.47 15.55
CA PHE A 602 18.80 -0.68 16.12
C PHE A 602 17.75 -1.60 16.74
N ASP A 603 17.19 -1.16 17.87
CA ASP A 603 15.98 -1.76 18.41
C ASP A 603 14.75 -1.05 17.81
N LEU A 604 13.95 -1.75 17.04
CA LEU A 604 12.63 -1.23 16.64
C LEU A 604 11.73 -1.19 17.87
N PRO A 605 11.20 -0.01 18.23
CA PRO A 605 10.36 0.11 19.42
C PRO A 605 9.01 -0.57 19.22
N GLY A 606 8.58 -1.30 20.23
CA GLY A 606 7.21 -1.76 20.36
C GLY A 606 6.97 -3.23 20.01
N GLY A 607 6.01 -3.85 20.71
CA GLY A 607 5.43 -5.11 20.30
C GLY A 607 4.51 -4.90 19.10
N GLY A 608 4.27 -5.95 18.30
CA GLY A 608 3.32 -5.88 17.17
C GLY A 608 3.96 -5.65 15.81
N LEU A 609 5.29 -5.91 15.65
CA LEU A 609 5.89 -6.01 14.33
C LEU A 609 5.10 -7.01 13.48
N ALA A 610 4.76 -6.61 12.26
CA ALA A 610 4.15 -7.48 11.27
C ALA A 610 5.20 -8.18 10.42
N GLY A 611 6.45 -7.68 10.44
CA GLY A 611 7.60 -8.27 9.77
C GLY A 611 8.55 -8.98 10.73
N ARG A 612 9.48 -9.75 10.17
CA ARG A 612 10.57 -10.44 10.84
C ARG A 612 11.94 -10.07 10.27
N VAL A 613 13.00 -10.48 10.94
CA VAL A 613 14.35 -10.44 10.35
C VAL A 613 14.50 -11.59 9.35
N LEU A 614 14.98 -11.29 8.15
CA LEU A 614 15.24 -12.27 7.08
C LEU A 614 16.61 -12.91 7.26
N GLU A 615 16.83 -13.61 8.38
CA GLU A 615 18.14 -14.19 8.72
C GLU A 615 18.66 -15.13 7.64
N GLU A 616 17.76 -15.88 6.98
CA GLU A 616 18.10 -16.80 5.90
C GLU A 616 18.71 -16.13 4.67
N ALA A 617 18.46 -14.83 4.50
CA ALA A 617 19.02 -14.02 3.40
C ALA A 617 20.37 -13.38 3.76
N LEU A 618 20.70 -13.30 5.05
CA LEU A 618 21.91 -12.62 5.53
C LEU A 618 23.16 -13.48 5.36
N ALA A 619 24.31 -12.84 5.19
CA ALA A 619 25.61 -13.48 5.10
C ALA A 619 25.92 -14.28 6.39
N GLY A 620 26.05 -15.60 6.26
CA GLY A 620 26.24 -16.50 7.40
C GLY A 620 24.96 -16.86 8.16
N GLY A 621 23.80 -16.34 7.74
CA GLY A 621 22.51 -16.67 8.32
C GLY A 621 22.09 -18.12 8.06
N ALA A 622 21.36 -18.70 9.00
CA ALA A 622 20.85 -20.07 8.93
C ALA A 622 19.72 -20.20 7.90
N GLU A 623 19.53 -21.40 7.37
CA GLU A 623 18.33 -21.71 6.58
C GLU A 623 17.08 -21.63 7.46
N GLY A 624 16.03 -20.99 6.95
CA GLY A 624 14.77 -20.88 7.66
C GLY A 624 13.97 -22.18 7.69
N ALA A 625 12.98 -22.24 8.56
CA ALA A 625 12.03 -23.35 8.62
C ALA A 625 11.07 -23.32 7.40
N ALA A 626 10.47 -24.46 7.07
CA ALA A 626 9.44 -24.49 6.03
C ALA A 626 8.17 -23.73 6.48
N PRO A 627 7.58 -22.89 5.65
CA PRO A 627 6.35 -22.18 5.96
C PRO A 627 5.16 -23.14 6.04
N ARG A 628 4.12 -22.70 6.74
CA ARG A 628 2.82 -23.38 6.76
C ARG A 628 1.83 -22.60 5.91
N VAL A 629 1.15 -23.31 5.01
CA VAL A 629 0.05 -22.73 4.22
C VAL A 629 -1.26 -22.90 4.98
N HIS A 630 -2.03 -21.85 5.11
CA HIS A 630 -3.29 -21.81 5.81
C HIS A 630 -4.42 -21.30 4.91
N TYR A 631 -5.60 -21.87 5.13
CA TYR A 631 -6.84 -21.42 4.51
C TYR A 631 -7.86 -21.14 5.60
N LEU A 632 -8.37 -19.92 5.62
CA LEU A 632 -9.40 -19.49 6.55
C LEU A 632 -10.70 -19.24 5.78
N ARG A 633 -11.77 -19.91 6.17
CA ARG A 633 -13.10 -19.75 5.58
C ARG A 633 -14.07 -19.16 6.56
N SER A 634 -14.93 -18.26 6.10
CA SER A 634 -16.07 -17.78 6.86
C SER A 634 -17.20 -18.83 6.90
N ASP A 635 -18.16 -18.63 7.79
CA ASP A 635 -19.46 -19.29 7.63
C ASP A 635 -20.10 -18.91 6.29
N ALA A 636 -20.95 -19.79 5.75
CA ALA A 636 -21.57 -19.53 4.47
C ALA A 636 -22.75 -18.55 4.58
N ALA A 637 -22.85 -17.63 3.64
CA ALA A 637 -24.01 -16.77 3.44
C ALA A 637 -24.43 -16.79 1.96
N GLY A 638 -25.67 -17.11 1.65
CA GLY A 638 -26.17 -17.17 0.27
C GLY A 638 -25.36 -18.10 -0.66
N GLY A 639 -24.73 -19.15 -0.11
CA GLY A 639 -23.87 -20.07 -0.86
C GLY A 639 -22.45 -19.53 -1.15
N ARG A 640 -22.04 -18.42 -0.54
CA ARG A 640 -20.70 -17.82 -0.64
C ARG A 640 -20.01 -17.87 0.72
N GLN A 641 -18.68 -18.03 0.71
CA GLN A 641 -17.80 -17.91 1.85
C GLN A 641 -16.61 -17.04 1.44
N THR A 642 -16.22 -16.08 2.26
CA THR A 642 -14.90 -15.45 2.09
C THR A 642 -13.84 -16.46 2.49
N LEU A 643 -12.95 -16.76 1.56
CA LEU A 643 -11.78 -17.60 1.75
C LEU A 643 -10.54 -16.70 1.71
N LEU A 644 -9.67 -16.85 2.71
CA LEU A 644 -8.35 -16.23 2.78
C LEU A 644 -7.28 -17.33 2.76
N ALA A 645 -6.32 -17.23 1.84
CA ALA A 645 -5.12 -18.03 1.81
C ALA A 645 -3.92 -17.18 2.29
N TYR A 646 -3.10 -17.74 3.18
CA TYR A 646 -1.88 -17.10 3.67
C TYR A 646 -0.83 -18.13 4.03
N GLN A 647 0.43 -17.69 4.07
CA GLN A 647 1.55 -18.46 4.57
C GLN A 647 1.95 -17.93 5.95
N GLU A 648 2.40 -18.84 6.83
CA GLU A 648 2.90 -18.49 8.16
C GLU A 648 4.33 -18.99 8.33
N LEU A 649 5.22 -18.10 8.73
CA LEU A 649 6.60 -18.41 9.06
C LEU A 649 7.03 -17.60 10.29
N ASP A 650 7.58 -18.26 11.31
CA ASP A 650 8.04 -17.65 12.56
C ASP A 650 7.00 -16.77 13.26
N GLY A 651 5.71 -17.11 13.11
CA GLY A 651 4.58 -16.37 13.68
C GLY A 651 4.13 -15.16 12.85
N VAL A 652 4.80 -14.87 11.74
CA VAL A 652 4.42 -13.83 10.78
C VAL A 652 3.53 -14.41 9.71
N ARG A 653 2.47 -13.65 9.32
CA ARG A 653 1.53 -14.02 8.26
C ARG A 653 1.80 -13.24 7.00
N TYR A 654 1.92 -13.96 5.90
CA TYR A 654 2.09 -13.43 4.54
C TYR A 654 0.84 -13.74 3.74
N LEU A 655 0.07 -12.72 3.40
CA LEU A 655 -1.25 -12.86 2.79
C LEU A 655 -1.11 -13.11 1.28
N ASP A 656 -1.60 -14.25 0.79
CA ASP A 656 -1.53 -14.59 -0.62
C ASP A 656 -2.71 -14.01 -1.41
N ARG A 657 -3.94 -14.38 -1.04
CA ARG A 657 -5.14 -14.00 -1.77
C ARG A 657 -6.41 -14.23 -0.96
N ALA A 658 -7.47 -13.54 -1.35
CA ALA A 658 -8.81 -13.87 -0.87
C ALA A 658 -9.85 -13.79 -2.00
N CYS A 659 -10.89 -14.60 -1.90
CA CYS A 659 -12.02 -14.58 -2.83
C CYS A 659 -13.28 -15.15 -2.19
N PHE A 660 -14.42 -14.99 -2.88
CA PHE A 660 -15.59 -15.79 -2.58
C PHE A 660 -15.43 -17.20 -3.13
N ALA A 661 -15.57 -18.19 -2.24
CA ALA A 661 -15.59 -19.60 -2.55
C ALA A 661 -16.98 -20.18 -2.34
N ALA A 662 -17.36 -21.17 -3.15
CA ALA A 662 -18.51 -21.99 -2.83
C ALA A 662 -18.14 -22.99 -1.72
N PRO A 663 -19.07 -23.41 -0.86
CA PRO A 663 -18.79 -24.38 0.20
C PRO A 663 -18.25 -25.73 -0.31
N THR A 664 -18.51 -26.07 -1.56
CA THR A 664 -18.08 -27.32 -2.21
C THR A 664 -16.76 -27.21 -2.98
N THR A 665 -16.19 -26.00 -3.13
CA THR A 665 -14.92 -25.81 -3.82
C THR A 665 -13.76 -26.12 -2.88
N THR A 666 -12.74 -26.86 -3.35
CA THR A 666 -11.52 -27.08 -2.57
C THR A 666 -10.74 -25.78 -2.37
N ASP A 667 -9.93 -25.68 -1.31
CA ASP A 667 -9.20 -24.46 -0.98
C ASP A 667 -8.18 -24.09 -2.07
N ASP A 668 -7.53 -25.08 -2.67
CA ASP A 668 -6.55 -24.89 -3.74
C ASP A 668 -7.18 -24.42 -5.06
N GLU A 669 -8.43 -24.80 -5.34
CA GLU A 669 -9.14 -24.45 -6.57
C GLU A 669 -9.87 -23.11 -6.44
N ALA A 670 -10.14 -22.68 -5.21
CA ALA A 670 -10.76 -21.40 -4.96
C ALA A 670 -9.77 -20.27 -5.26
N CYS A 671 -10.24 -19.15 -5.78
CA CYS A 671 -9.43 -17.99 -6.13
C CYS A 671 -8.40 -18.19 -7.27
N ARG A 672 -8.59 -19.21 -8.11
CA ARG A 672 -7.76 -19.42 -9.32
C ARG A 672 -8.40 -18.85 -10.56
#